data_810bf90ae21a1ead457a3f81fd437e54
#
_entry.id   810bf90ae21a1ead457a3f81fd437e54
#
_cell.length_a   1.000
_cell.length_b   1.000
_cell.length_c   1.000
_cell.angle_alpha   90.00
_cell.angle_beta   90.00
_cell.angle_gamma   90.00
#
_symmetry.space_group_name_H-M   'P 1'
#
loop_
_entity.id
_entity.type
_entity.pdbx_description
1 polymer ?
#
loop_
_entity_poly.entity_id
_entity_poly.type
_entity_poly.pdbx_seq_one_letter_code
_entity_poly.pdbx_strand_id
1 'polypeptide(L)'
;MTSTGHVQNETGQPYVGLRAFRQQDRGLFFGREREAREIATLWQADRLTVLYGASGVGKTSLLHAGVLPFLGSDRVDVLPVGRIAPDPALLVTTSPVRSVYVLSLLSSWSAAPPAELADLTVRDYLDRRPARVDRYDDPVPTLISIDQAEEMFTGAPYRESDLEEFVAQLADALQAHTGLRLLLSMRQEYLASIVPFERVLGQGSRSWFHLLPFRREAALEATRRPLEGTDRRFGENAAELLVDDLQTVTIHSEQGEKTVLRVSGVEPVQLQVVCSALWESLPPDVHEITAEHVRLHANVDRFLAGFCQRMLKEVAERHDVPEGSIRSWLRRTFITEHGTRGTAYEGLHQTSGMPNAVVRSLEDCHILKAEYRAGARWYELQHDRLIAAIQHTDPETFLQAARTALSGAQWTHARELTEEAVRTAEFDDLGVRAEAEAIFGDVSVGTGDPETAWRRYDAAAEMFAVLQRADGVGRVLAAKGRLSLSLGDYSTAVSALSAAVARVPSDMSAQTALAQALWHVGQPRSALIVLNGALAVGGDALLDALALRGVILADLDQPVAALRDLDLVRQHQQPATLAARALALALAGRFDAAEQEAADAIANAGSNGPVLLRAARIRVILGNAVAGADLAARAIRADDPALPEHLREQARRLLPQPD
;
A
#
# COMPACT_ATOMS: atom_id res chain seq x y z
N MET A 1 22.65 -27.13 -38.18
CA MET A 1 21.72 -27.32 -37.05
C MET A 1 22.32 -26.63 -35.85
N THR A 2 22.03 -25.36 -35.68
CA THR A 2 22.52 -24.54 -34.57
C THR A 2 21.41 -24.50 -33.54
N SER A 3 21.64 -25.12 -32.40
CA SER A 3 20.76 -25.10 -31.22
C SER A 3 20.63 -23.65 -30.72
N THR A 4 19.50 -23.06 -30.93
CA THR A 4 19.10 -21.79 -30.28
C THR A 4 18.83 -22.10 -28.81
N GLY A 5 19.84 -21.90 -27.95
CA GLY A 5 19.66 -21.95 -26.50
C GLY A 5 18.66 -20.88 -26.05
N HIS A 6 17.52 -21.32 -25.58
CA HIS A 6 16.51 -20.47 -24.92
C HIS A 6 17.12 -19.91 -23.64
N VAL A 7 17.37 -18.61 -23.62
CA VAL A 7 17.72 -17.88 -22.40
C VAL A 7 16.42 -17.64 -21.64
N GLN A 8 16.08 -18.54 -20.73
CA GLN A 8 15.05 -18.27 -19.73
C GLN A 8 15.62 -17.33 -18.67
N ASN A 9 14.90 -16.27 -18.35
CA ASN A 9 15.18 -15.44 -17.17
C ASN A 9 15.14 -16.33 -15.90
N GLU A 10 15.91 -15.99 -14.86
CA GLU A 10 15.89 -16.71 -13.57
C GLU A 10 14.47 -16.82 -12.96
N THR A 11 13.52 -15.97 -13.40
CA THR A 11 12.12 -15.96 -12.97
C THR A 11 11.13 -16.58 -13.95
N GLY A 12 11.54 -16.97 -15.17
CA GLY A 12 10.63 -17.49 -16.21
C GLY A 12 9.63 -16.48 -16.78
N GLN A 13 9.78 -15.18 -16.46
CA GLN A 13 8.89 -14.11 -16.91
C GLN A 13 9.38 -13.49 -18.22
N PRO A 14 8.50 -13.31 -19.24
CA PRO A 14 8.88 -12.72 -20.53
C PRO A 14 9.05 -11.19 -20.48
N TYR A 15 8.47 -10.52 -19.48
CA TYR A 15 8.55 -9.08 -19.29
C TYR A 15 9.29 -8.77 -17.99
N VAL A 16 10.26 -7.85 -18.07
CA VAL A 16 11.13 -7.52 -16.93
C VAL A 16 10.49 -6.51 -15.95
N GLY A 17 9.34 -5.95 -16.30
CA GLY A 17 8.65 -4.93 -15.50
C GLY A 17 9.44 -3.61 -15.49
N LEU A 18 9.67 -3.06 -14.30
CA LEU A 18 10.25 -1.73 -14.11
C LEU A 18 11.77 -1.69 -14.08
N ARG A 19 12.43 -2.82 -13.84
CA ARG A 19 13.89 -2.83 -13.84
C ARG A 19 14.43 -2.59 -15.24
N ALA A 20 15.60 -1.97 -15.32
CA ALA A 20 16.31 -1.87 -16.59
C ALA A 20 16.70 -3.25 -17.10
N PHE A 21 16.61 -3.47 -18.40
CA PHE A 21 17.15 -4.65 -19.07
C PHE A 21 18.66 -4.69 -18.90
N ARG A 22 19.18 -5.86 -18.52
CA ARG A 22 20.61 -6.15 -18.41
C ARG A 22 21.10 -6.89 -19.65
N GLN A 23 22.40 -7.06 -19.80
CA GLN A 23 22.98 -7.79 -20.94
C GLN A 23 22.48 -9.25 -21.05
N GLN A 24 22.19 -9.89 -19.93
CA GLN A 24 21.59 -11.24 -19.90
C GLN A 24 20.14 -11.27 -20.43
N ASP A 25 19.43 -10.16 -20.37
CA ASP A 25 18.04 -10.04 -20.84
C ASP A 25 17.95 -9.74 -22.34
N ARG A 26 19.06 -9.73 -23.08
CA ARG A 26 19.10 -9.40 -24.52
C ARG A 26 18.09 -10.18 -25.37
N GLY A 27 17.79 -11.42 -24.97
CA GLY A 27 16.83 -12.29 -25.65
C GLY A 27 15.37 -11.86 -25.48
N LEU A 28 15.08 -10.92 -24.56
CA LEU A 28 13.76 -10.37 -24.29
C LEU A 28 13.66 -8.88 -24.69
N PHE A 29 14.74 -8.29 -25.21
CA PHE A 29 14.81 -6.88 -25.56
C PHE A 29 14.57 -6.67 -27.07
N PHE A 30 13.38 -6.19 -27.41
CA PHE A 30 12.90 -6.04 -28.78
C PHE A 30 12.40 -4.63 -29.09
N GLY A 31 12.31 -4.30 -30.39
CA GLY A 31 11.78 -3.03 -30.88
C GLY A 31 12.77 -1.86 -30.84
N ARG A 32 14.06 -2.11 -30.57
CA ARG A 32 15.13 -1.09 -30.54
C ARG A 32 16.38 -1.49 -31.35
N GLU A 33 16.25 -2.49 -32.20
CA GLU A 33 17.38 -3.04 -32.95
C GLU A 33 18.01 -2.02 -33.90
N ARG A 34 17.22 -1.10 -34.43
CA ARG A 34 17.70 -0.03 -35.30
C ARG A 34 18.50 0.99 -34.51
N GLU A 35 17.92 1.51 -33.41
CA GLU A 35 18.55 2.50 -32.54
C GLU A 35 19.85 1.93 -31.92
N ALA A 36 19.85 0.66 -31.52
CA ALA A 36 21.02 -0.01 -30.95
C ALA A 36 22.18 -0.06 -31.96
N ARG A 37 21.92 -0.41 -33.23
CA ARG A 37 22.94 -0.44 -34.29
C ARG A 37 23.45 0.95 -34.62
N GLU A 38 22.56 1.93 -34.69
CA GLU A 38 22.93 3.31 -34.99
C GLU A 38 23.83 3.90 -33.90
N ILE A 39 23.47 3.72 -32.61
CA ILE A 39 24.30 4.16 -31.48
C ILE A 39 25.64 3.43 -31.45
N ALA A 40 25.66 2.11 -31.67
CA ALA A 40 26.90 1.34 -31.73
C ALA A 40 27.84 1.87 -32.83
N THR A 41 27.29 2.28 -33.97
CA THR A 41 28.05 2.86 -35.08
C THR A 41 28.59 4.25 -34.73
N LEU A 42 27.75 5.13 -34.17
CA LEU A 42 28.16 6.47 -33.75
C LEU A 42 29.23 6.43 -32.67
N TRP A 43 29.08 5.55 -31.68
CA TRP A 43 30.02 5.42 -30.57
C TRP A 43 31.40 4.94 -31.03
N GLN A 44 31.46 4.06 -32.04
CA GLN A 44 32.73 3.63 -32.62
C GLN A 44 33.38 4.69 -33.50
N ALA A 45 32.56 5.50 -34.21
CA ALA A 45 33.05 6.51 -35.14
C ALA A 45 33.54 7.77 -34.45
N ASP A 46 32.77 8.28 -33.49
CA ASP A 46 32.97 9.60 -32.90
C ASP A 46 33.67 9.56 -31.54
N ARG A 47 34.40 10.63 -31.25
CA ARG A 47 35.14 10.74 -29.97
C ARG A 47 34.18 10.94 -28.80
N LEU A 48 33.08 11.64 -29.04
CA LEU A 48 31.99 11.85 -28.08
C LEU A 48 30.65 11.50 -28.73
N THR A 49 29.93 10.58 -28.09
CA THR A 49 28.52 10.30 -28.44
C THR A 49 27.65 10.62 -27.24
N VAL A 50 26.62 11.43 -27.44
CA VAL A 50 25.65 11.76 -26.38
C VAL A 50 24.32 11.11 -26.70
N LEU A 51 23.94 10.10 -25.91
CA LEU A 51 22.64 9.45 -25.93
C LEU A 51 21.72 10.17 -24.94
N TYR A 52 20.68 10.83 -25.43
CA TYR A 52 19.78 11.58 -24.55
C TYR A 52 18.29 11.29 -24.84
N GLY A 53 17.46 11.57 -23.86
CA GLY A 53 16.00 11.41 -23.96
C GLY A 53 15.34 11.48 -22.60
N ALA A 54 14.01 11.48 -22.59
CA ALA A 54 13.20 11.57 -21.37
C ALA A 54 13.54 10.47 -20.35
N SER A 55 13.21 10.72 -19.09
CA SER A 55 13.28 9.66 -18.07
C SER A 55 12.34 8.51 -18.45
N GLY A 56 12.75 7.26 -18.21
CA GLY A 56 11.91 6.09 -18.53
C GLY A 56 11.85 5.69 -20.01
N VAL A 57 12.49 6.43 -20.93
CA VAL A 57 12.50 6.09 -22.37
C VAL A 57 13.35 4.87 -22.72
N GLY A 58 14.09 4.34 -21.76
CA GLY A 58 14.85 3.09 -21.90
C GLY A 58 16.31 3.25 -22.30
N LYS A 59 16.98 4.40 -22.02
CA LYS A 59 18.41 4.62 -22.34
C LYS A 59 19.34 3.56 -21.75
N THR A 60 19.24 3.33 -20.45
CA THR A 60 20.02 2.29 -19.72
C THR A 60 19.79 0.90 -20.30
N SER A 61 18.52 0.53 -20.54
CA SER A 61 18.15 -0.75 -21.14
C SER A 61 18.70 -0.90 -22.55
N LEU A 62 18.62 0.15 -23.36
CA LEU A 62 19.16 0.18 -24.72
C LEU A 62 20.68 0.02 -24.70
N LEU A 63 21.39 0.69 -23.79
CA LEU A 63 22.83 0.57 -23.67
C LEU A 63 23.23 -0.87 -23.29
N HIS A 64 22.63 -1.44 -22.24
CA HIS A 64 22.99 -2.76 -21.73
C HIS A 64 22.52 -3.93 -22.61
N ALA A 65 21.24 -3.96 -22.99
CA ALA A 65 20.64 -5.08 -23.70
C ALA A 65 20.63 -4.93 -25.24
N GLY A 66 20.73 -3.68 -25.72
CA GLY A 66 20.75 -3.37 -27.15
C GLY A 66 22.16 -3.14 -27.69
N VAL A 67 22.82 -2.04 -27.26
CA VAL A 67 24.08 -1.56 -27.87
C VAL A 67 25.26 -2.49 -27.60
N LEU A 68 25.53 -2.82 -26.34
CA LEU A 68 26.67 -3.64 -25.95
C LEU A 68 26.73 -5.00 -26.68
N PRO A 69 25.61 -5.73 -26.88
CA PRO A 69 25.62 -6.98 -27.61
C PRO A 69 25.97 -6.87 -29.11
N PHE A 70 25.83 -5.67 -29.72
CA PHE A 70 26.23 -5.41 -31.11
C PHE A 70 27.71 -5.10 -31.29
N LEU A 71 28.42 -4.79 -30.19
CA LEU A 71 29.83 -4.47 -30.23
C LEU A 71 30.64 -5.79 -30.26
N GLY A 72 31.25 -6.07 -31.38
CA GLY A 72 32.08 -7.27 -31.54
C GLY A 72 33.38 -7.19 -30.72
N SER A 73 33.58 -8.15 -29.84
CA SER A 73 34.76 -8.20 -28.96
C SER A 73 36.10 -8.22 -29.69
N ASP A 74 36.12 -8.57 -30.97
CA ASP A 74 37.34 -8.62 -31.77
C ASP A 74 37.68 -7.28 -32.42
N ARG A 75 36.80 -6.30 -32.36
CA ARG A 75 36.95 -5.00 -33.06
C ARG A 75 37.05 -3.80 -32.10
N VAL A 76 36.67 -3.98 -30.86
CA VAL A 76 36.67 -2.92 -29.86
C VAL A 76 36.98 -3.47 -28.47
N ASP A 77 37.60 -2.67 -27.63
CA ASP A 77 37.78 -2.93 -26.20
C ASP A 77 36.72 -2.11 -25.43
N VAL A 78 35.68 -2.76 -24.88
CA VAL A 78 34.59 -2.10 -24.19
C VAL A 78 34.77 -2.25 -22.70
N LEU A 79 34.87 -1.11 -21.98
CA LEU A 79 34.86 -1.12 -20.52
C LEU A 79 33.43 -1.33 -19.99
N PRO A 80 33.29 -1.83 -18.75
CA PRO A 80 31.99 -1.86 -18.08
C PRO A 80 31.31 -0.48 -18.10
N VAL A 81 29.97 -0.45 -18.10
CA VAL A 81 29.23 0.82 -18.07
C VAL A 81 29.55 1.57 -16.79
N GLY A 82 30.10 2.76 -16.93
CA GLY A 82 30.50 3.61 -15.82
C GLY A 82 29.31 4.30 -15.15
N ARG A 83 29.44 4.50 -13.85
CA ARG A 83 28.54 5.30 -13.01
C ARG A 83 29.38 6.29 -12.23
N ILE A 84 28.86 7.50 -12.03
CA ILE A 84 29.57 8.58 -11.37
C ILE A 84 28.93 9.02 -10.05
N ALA A 85 27.71 8.51 -9.75
CA ALA A 85 27.09 8.76 -8.45
C ALA A 85 27.98 8.19 -7.34
N PRO A 86 28.30 9.00 -6.31
CA PRO A 86 29.11 8.53 -5.20
C PRO A 86 28.32 7.50 -4.38
N ASP A 87 28.90 6.34 -4.20
CA ASP A 87 28.40 5.38 -3.21
C ASP A 87 28.86 5.86 -1.81
N PRO A 88 27.93 6.13 -0.88
CA PRO A 88 28.28 6.52 0.49
C PRO A 88 29.23 5.52 1.18
N ALA A 89 29.14 4.23 0.85
CA ALA A 89 30.02 3.20 1.39
C ALA A 89 31.48 3.38 0.92
N LEU A 90 31.71 3.85 -0.32
CA LEU A 90 33.04 4.14 -0.84
C LEU A 90 33.69 5.35 -0.12
N LEU A 91 32.88 6.35 0.22
CA LEU A 91 33.35 7.59 0.87
C LEU A 91 33.80 7.37 2.33
N VAL A 92 33.20 6.40 3.02
CA VAL A 92 33.56 6.07 4.41
C VAL A 92 34.87 5.29 4.51
N THR A 93 35.21 4.53 3.48
CA THR A 93 36.36 3.61 3.50
C THR A 93 37.66 4.22 2.95
N THR A 94 37.58 5.38 2.28
CA THR A 94 38.74 6.04 1.62
C THR A 94 38.79 7.51 1.99
N SER A 95 39.89 7.94 2.65
CA SER A 95 40.17 9.37 2.91
C SER A 95 41.69 9.59 2.95
N PRO A 96 42.24 10.59 2.23
CA PRO A 96 41.55 11.53 1.35
C PRO A 96 41.32 10.95 -0.06
N VAL A 97 40.19 11.32 -0.71
CA VAL A 97 39.88 10.99 -2.11
C VAL A 97 40.20 12.20 -2.99
N ARG A 98 40.93 12.00 -4.08
CA ARG A 98 41.30 13.08 -5.01
C ARG A 98 40.07 13.63 -5.75
N SER A 99 39.24 12.75 -6.30
CA SER A 99 38.00 13.09 -6.96
C SER A 99 36.97 11.98 -6.76
N VAL A 100 35.82 12.34 -6.21
CA VAL A 100 34.71 11.40 -5.95
C VAL A 100 34.13 10.85 -7.24
N TYR A 101 33.99 11.69 -8.28
CA TYR A 101 33.49 11.26 -9.59
C TYR A 101 34.43 10.23 -10.25
N VAL A 102 35.75 10.49 -10.21
CA VAL A 102 36.76 9.57 -10.76
C VAL A 102 36.75 8.26 -10.00
N LEU A 103 36.74 8.29 -8.66
CA LEU A 103 36.71 7.08 -7.85
C LEU A 103 35.46 6.24 -8.16
N SER A 104 34.28 6.85 -8.25
CA SER A 104 33.04 6.15 -8.61
C SER A 104 33.11 5.52 -10.00
N LEU A 105 33.62 6.28 -10.98
CA LEU A 105 33.80 5.80 -12.35
C LEU A 105 34.76 4.61 -12.41
N LEU A 106 35.96 4.71 -11.80
CA LEU A 106 36.97 3.66 -11.78
C LEU A 106 36.49 2.41 -11.02
N SER A 107 35.74 2.59 -9.94
CA SER A 107 35.09 1.48 -9.21
C SER A 107 34.04 0.74 -10.05
N SER A 108 33.41 1.42 -11.02
CA SER A 108 32.51 0.77 -11.98
C SER A 108 33.27 -0.08 -13.00
N TRP A 109 34.54 0.25 -13.29
CA TRP A 109 35.36 -0.41 -14.29
C TRP A 109 36.25 -1.53 -13.72
N SER A 110 36.47 -1.53 -12.40
CA SER A 110 37.41 -2.42 -11.73
C SER A 110 36.82 -3.03 -10.47
N ALA A 111 37.17 -4.28 -10.20
CA ALA A 111 36.92 -4.94 -8.93
C ALA A 111 38.01 -4.68 -7.88
N ALA A 112 39.01 -3.82 -8.18
CA ALA A 112 40.05 -3.46 -7.23
C ALA A 112 39.48 -2.73 -6.01
N PRO A 113 40.12 -2.87 -4.83
CA PRO A 113 39.68 -2.13 -3.65
C PRO A 113 39.69 -0.62 -3.90
N PRO A 114 38.70 0.16 -3.39
CA PRO A 114 38.62 1.59 -3.61
C PRO A 114 39.88 2.37 -3.21
N ALA A 115 40.61 1.91 -2.19
CA ALA A 115 41.84 2.52 -1.74
C ALA A 115 42.97 2.52 -2.81
N GLU A 116 42.97 1.52 -3.70
CA GLU A 116 43.95 1.44 -4.80
C GLU A 116 43.60 2.37 -5.97
N LEU A 117 42.34 2.78 -6.05
CA LEU A 117 41.78 3.64 -7.10
C LEU A 117 41.73 5.12 -6.70
N ALA A 118 41.77 5.43 -5.40
CA ALA A 118 41.49 6.77 -4.85
C ALA A 118 42.37 7.89 -5.37
N ASP A 119 43.66 7.58 -5.67
CA ASP A 119 44.66 8.55 -6.14
C ASP A 119 44.83 8.55 -7.66
N LEU A 120 44.17 7.61 -8.39
CA LEU A 120 44.31 7.50 -9.83
C LEU A 120 43.50 8.55 -10.56
N THR A 121 44.10 9.06 -11.65
CA THR A 121 43.35 9.77 -12.69
C THR A 121 42.70 8.77 -13.67
N VAL A 122 41.76 9.24 -14.48
CA VAL A 122 41.17 8.42 -15.56
C VAL A 122 42.27 7.94 -16.53
N ARG A 123 43.21 8.83 -16.84
CA ARG A 123 44.37 8.52 -17.69
C ARG A 123 45.28 7.48 -17.07
N ASP A 124 45.71 7.64 -15.79
CA ASP A 124 46.58 6.67 -15.09
C ASP A 124 45.97 5.26 -15.10
N TYR A 125 44.64 5.18 -14.93
CA TYR A 125 43.93 3.89 -15.00
C TYR A 125 44.00 3.29 -16.39
N LEU A 126 43.77 4.07 -17.45
CA LEU A 126 43.84 3.58 -18.83
C LEU A 126 45.27 3.21 -19.25
N ASP A 127 46.28 3.98 -18.83
CA ASP A 127 47.69 3.70 -19.11
C ASP A 127 48.19 2.38 -18.48
N ARG A 128 47.61 1.96 -17.36
CA ARG A 128 47.93 0.68 -16.69
C ARG A 128 47.29 -0.52 -17.37
N ARG A 129 46.31 -0.32 -18.25
CA ARG A 129 45.66 -1.39 -18.97
C ARG A 129 46.50 -1.82 -20.18
N PRO A 130 46.62 -3.15 -20.43
CA PRO A 130 47.24 -3.63 -21.67
C PRO A 130 46.39 -3.18 -22.87
N ALA A 131 47.03 -2.62 -23.88
CA ALA A 131 46.35 -2.30 -25.13
C ALA A 131 45.80 -3.58 -25.76
N ARG A 132 44.51 -3.56 -26.12
CA ARG A 132 43.91 -4.69 -26.85
C ARG A 132 44.20 -4.53 -28.34
N VAL A 133 44.55 -5.63 -28.98
CA VAL A 133 44.83 -5.66 -30.42
C VAL A 133 43.85 -6.61 -31.12
N ASP A 134 43.63 -6.37 -32.39
CA ASP A 134 42.83 -7.23 -33.24
C ASP A 134 43.67 -8.45 -33.72
N ARG A 135 43.13 -9.27 -34.62
CA ARG A 135 43.81 -10.46 -35.19
C ARG A 135 45.02 -10.12 -36.08
N TYR A 136 45.26 -8.85 -36.34
CA TYR A 136 46.40 -8.37 -37.14
C TYR A 136 47.42 -7.61 -36.30
N ASP A 137 47.30 -7.64 -34.98
CA ASP A 137 48.08 -6.88 -34.00
C ASP A 137 47.89 -5.36 -34.07
N ASP A 138 46.82 -4.88 -34.72
CA ASP A 138 46.44 -3.47 -34.73
C ASP A 138 45.67 -3.09 -33.48
N PRO A 139 45.97 -1.93 -32.83
CA PRO A 139 45.25 -1.48 -31.67
C PRO A 139 43.76 -1.23 -31.97
N VAL A 140 42.84 -1.84 -31.19
CA VAL A 140 41.41 -1.60 -31.31
C VAL A 140 40.99 -0.39 -30.50
N PRO A 141 39.93 0.34 -30.94
CA PRO A 141 39.39 1.44 -30.14
C PRO A 141 38.87 1.00 -28.77
N THR A 142 39.15 1.81 -27.74
CA THR A 142 38.62 1.61 -26.39
C THR A 142 37.34 2.43 -26.23
N LEU A 143 36.26 1.74 -25.88
CA LEU A 143 34.95 2.35 -25.69
C LEU A 143 34.62 2.48 -24.20
N ILE A 144 34.40 3.69 -23.73
CA ILE A 144 33.96 4.00 -22.37
C ILE A 144 32.58 4.65 -22.41
N SER A 145 31.71 4.25 -21.49
CA SER A 145 30.39 4.86 -21.34
C SER A 145 30.15 5.29 -19.91
N ILE A 146 29.41 6.40 -19.75
CA ILE A 146 28.90 6.87 -18.48
C ILE A 146 27.38 6.94 -18.60
N ASP A 147 26.69 6.05 -17.87
CA ASP A 147 25.23 6.06 -17.81
C ASP A 147 24.77 6.95 -16.66
N GLN A 148 23.64 7.62 -16.85
CA GLN A 148 23.11 8.66 -15.97
C GLN A 148 24.11 9.80 -15.75
N ALA A 149 24.73 10.26 -16.83
CA ALA A 149 25.74 11.31 -16.78
C ALA A 149 25.19 12.65 -16.21
N GLU A 150 23.86 12.83 -16.15
CA GLU A 150 23.24 13.95 -15.43
C GLU A 150 23.59 14.00 -13.94
N GLU A 151 24.04 12.89 -13.33
CA GLU A 151 24.45 12.83 -11.93
C GLU A 151 25.63 13.79 -11.65
N MET A 152 26.45 14.13 -12.65
CA MET A 152 27.50 15.13 -12.51
C MET A 152 26.98 16.53 -12.22
N PHE A 153 25.71 16.83 -12.55
CA PHE A 153 25.06 18.13 -12.34
C PHE A 153 24.10 18.15 -11.16
N THR A 154 23.74 16.98 -10.60
CA THR A 154 22.70 16.85 -9.57
C THR A 154 23.22 16.56 -8.19
N GLY A 155 24.49 16.18 -8.05
CA GLY A 155 25.10 15.80 -6.78
C GLY A 155 25.33 17.03 -5.88
N ALA A 156 24.63 17.13 -4.75
CA ALA A 156 24.98 18.06 -3.69
C ALA A 156 25.85 17.33 -2.64
N PRO A 157 26.88 17.93 -2.07
CA PRO A 157 27.34 19.32 -2.12
C PRO A 157 28.66 19.48 -2.88
N TYR A 158 28.71 19.10 -4.15
CA TYR A 158 29.96 19.17 -4.92
C TYR A 158 30.20 20.61 -5.37
N ARG A 159 31.47 21.03 -5.30
CA ARG A 159 31.88 22.32 -5.79
C ARG A 159 31.90 22.27 -7.31
N GLU A 160 31.59 23.37 -7.97
CA GLU A 160 31.73 23.53 -9.42
C GLU A 160 33.14 23.11 -9.91
N SER A 161 34.17 23.38 -9.08
CA SER A 161 35.53 22.96 -9.30
C SER A 161 35.73 21.41 -9.44
N ASP A 162 34.92 20.60 -8.75
CA ASP A 162 35.09 19.15 -8.79
C ASP A 162 34.54 18.58 -10.11
N LEU A 163 33.49 19.22 -10.66
CA LEU A 163 32.98 18.91 -12.00
C LEU A 163 33.97 19.31 -13.08
N GLU A 164 34.52 20.53 -13.00
CA GLU A 164 35.52 21.02 -13.96
C GLU A 164 36.77 20.12 -13.96
N GLU A 165 37.25 19.70 -12.78
CA GLU A 165 38.37 18.77 -12.66
C GLU A 165 38.04 17.41 -13.28
N PHE A 166 36.85 16.84 -13.02
CA PHE A 166 36.40 15.57 -13.60
C PHE A 166 36.35 15.62 -15.13
N VAL A 167 35.76 16.67 -15.68
CA VAL A 167 35.69 16.87 -17.15
C VAL A 167 37.08 17.08 -17.73
N ALA A 168 37.96 17.80 -17.05
CA ALA A 168 39.35 17.98 -17.48
C ALA A 168 40.11 16.64 -17.52
N GLN A 169 39.91 15.75 -16.54
CA GLN A 169 40.53 14.42 -16.52
C GLN A 169 40.00 13.54 -17.66
N LEU A 170 38.69 13.57 -17.98
CA LEU A 170 38.14 12.88 -19.14
C LEU A 170 38.72 13.41 -20.45
N ALA A 171 38.87 14.72 -20.57
CA ALA A 171 39.46 15.35 -21.75
C ALA A 171 40.94 15.01 -21.93
N ASP A 172 41.74 15.00 -20.83
CA ASP A 172 43.13 14.58 -20.87
C ASP A 172 43.27 13.11 -21.32
N ALA A 173 42.43 12.21 -20.78
CA ALA A 173 42.40 10.82 -21.20
C ALA A 173 42.03 10.67 -22.68
N LEU A 174 41.03 11.41 -23.17
CA LEU A 174 40.66 11.44 -24.58
C LEU A 174 41.76 11.98 -25.48
N GLN A 175 42.54 12.98 -25.03
CA GLN A 175 43.67 13.50 -25.79
C GLN A 175 44.87 12.52 -25.83
N ALA A 176 45.17 11.89 -24.68
CA ALA A 176 46.28 10.94 -24.58
C ALA A 176 46.04 9.66 -25.41
N HIS A 177 44.79 9.19 -25.41
CA HIS A 177 44.41 7.94 -26.12
C HIS A 177 43.58 8.25 -27.38
N THR A 178 44.21 8.31 -28.54
CA THR A 178 43.56 8.62 -29.82
C THR A 178 42.46 7.62 -30.22
N GLY A 179 42.54 6.38 -29.76
CA GLY A 179 41.56 5.31 -29.93
C GLY A 179 40.42 5.34 -28.92
N LEU A 180 40.45 6.22 -27.90
CA LEU A 180 39.40 6.29 -26.89
C LEU A 180 38.12 6.95 -27.43
N ARG A 181 36.98 6.36 -27.12
CA ARG A 181 35.64 6.87 -27.49
C ARG A 181 34.76 6.93 -26.25
N LEU A 182 34.11 8.07 -26.03
CA LEU A 182 33.23 8.32 -24.88
C LEU A 182 31.76 8.35 -25.31
N LEU A 183 30.92 7.57 -24.63
CA LEU A 183 29.47 7.70 -24.70
C LEU A 183 28.94 8.24 -23.37
N LEU A 184 28.17 9.31 -23.42
CA LEU A 184 27.41 9.84 -22.28
C LEU A 184 25.92 9.54 -22.49
N SER A 185 25.31 8.80 -21.58
CA SER A 185 23.86 8.56 -21.54
C SER A 185 23.26 9.47 -20.47
N MET A 186 22.33 10.35 -20.87
CA MET A 186 21.81 11.39 -19.97
C MET A 186 20.35 11.76 -20.27
N ARG A 187 19.71 12.39 -19.29
CA ARG A 187 18.38 12.96 -19.49
C ARG A 187 18.44 14.22 -20.36
N GLN A 188 17.42 14.41 -21.21
CA GLN A 188 17.37 15.56 -22.14
C GLN A 188 17.35 16.92 -21.44
N GLU A 189 16.85 16.98 -20.20
CA GLU A 189 16.75 18.19 -19.40
C GLU A 189 18.13 18.78 -19.06
N TYR A 190 19.18 17.93 -19.08
CA TYR A 190 20.56 18.33 -18.75
C TYR A 190 21.42 18.64 -19.97
N LEU A 191 20.85 18.63 -21.19
CA LEU A 191 21.60 18.92 -22.42
C LEU A 191 22.26 20.30 -22.37
N ALA A 192 21.57 21.32 -21.87
CA ALA A 192 22.16 22.64 -21.73
C ALA A 192 23.39 22.67 -20.82
N SER A 193 23.44 21.78 -19.81
CA SER A 193 24.53 21.70 -18.85
C SER A 193 25.79 21.05 -19.43
N ILE A 194 25.66 20.12 -20.40
CA ILE A 194 26.81 19.48 -21.06
C ILE A 194 27.40 20.29 -22.21
N VAL A 195 26.63 21.18 -22.85
CA VAL A 195 27.05 21.98 -24.01
C VAL A 195 28.38 22.74 -23.78
N PRO A 196 28.64 23.36 -22.60
CA PRO A 196 29.91 24.02 -22.36
C PRO A 196 31.12 23.11 -22.46
N PHE A 197 30.96 21.83 -22.10
CA PHE A 197 32.04 20.83 -22.04
C PHE A 197 32.18 20.02 -23.33
N GLU A 198 31.21 20.07 -24.23
CA GLU A 198 31.24 19.26 -25.47
C GLU A 198 32.44 19.54 -26.37
N ARG A 199 32.93 20.80 -26.40
CA ARG A 199 34.10 21.19 -27.19
C ARG A 199 35.40 20.60 -26.64
N VAL A 200 35.46 20.44 -25.32
CA VAL A 200 36.64 19.90 -24.64
C VAL A 200 36.66 18.37 -24.77
N LEU A 201 35.51 17.71 -24.56
CA LEU A 201 35.36 16.26 -24.63
C LEU A 201 35.32 15.73 -26.07
N GLY A 202 34.69 16.45 -26.98
CA GLY A 202 34.44 16.02 -28.37
C GLY A 202 35.40 16.63 -29.39
N GLN A 203 36.68 16.91 -29.05
CA GLN A 203 37.69 17.43 -30.01
C GLN A 203 37.78 16.53 -31.24
N GLY A 204 37.32 17.04 -32.40
CA GLY A 204 37.36 16.36 -33.70
C GLY A 204 35.99 15.86 -34.18
N SER A 205 35.31 14.96 -33.46
CA SER A 205 34.03 14.41 -33.90
C SER A 205 33.09 14.17 -32.70
N ARG A 206 31.83 14.46 -32.91
CA ARG A 206 30.77 14.29 -31.91
C ARG A 206 29.43 14.02 -32.54
N SER A 207 28.62 13.19 -31.89
CA SER A 207 27.27 12.83 -32.30
C SER A 207 26.29 12.95 -31.14
N TRP A 208 25.06 13.32 -31.49
CA TRP A 208 23.95 13.40 -30.57
C TRP A 208 22.85 12.47 -31.05
N PHE A 209 22.39 11.60 -30.17
CA PHE A 209 21.31 10.65 -30.48
C PHE A 209 20.14 10.86 -29.52
N HIS A 210 19.01 11.31 -30.06
CA HIS A 210 17.78 11.50 -29.31
C HIS A 210 16.95 10.22 -29.30
N LEU A 211 16.85 9.57 -28.15
CA LEU A 211 16.00 8.40 -27.96
C LEU A 211 14.57 8.84 -27.64
N LEU A 212 13.65 8.54 -28.54
CA LEU A 212 12.22 8.83 -28.41
C LEU A 212 11.43 7.62 -27.86
N PRO A 213 10.19 7.82 -27.37
CA PRO A 213 9.28 6.72 -27.08
C PRO A 213 9.13 5.75 -28.26
N PHE A 214 8.65 4.53 -28.01
CA PHE A 214 8.43 3.55 -29.08
C PHE A 214 7.45 4.07 -30.12
N ARG A 215 7.78 3.90 -31.40
CA ARG A 215 6.77 3.95 -32.44
C ARG A 215 5.85 2.74 -32.33
N ARG A 216 4.65 2.82 -32.93
CA ARG A 216 3.63 1.75 -32.85
C ARG A 216 4.18 0.37 -33.22
N GLU A 217 4.92 0.27 -34.31
CA GLU A 217 5.51 -0.99 -34.80
C GLU A 217 6.51 -1.57 -33.79
N ALA A 218 7.39 -0.73 -33.26
CA ALA A 218 8.37 -1.12 -32.25
C ALA A 218 7.69 -1.55 -30.93
N ALA A 219 6.61 -0.87 -30.53
CA ALA A 219 5.82 -1.25 -29.36
C ALA A 219 5.16 -2.63 -29.57
N LEU A 220 4.62 -2.92 -30.76
CA LEU A 220 4.06 -4.23 -31.09
C LEU A 220 5.12 -5.34 -31.05
N GLU A 221 6.32 -5.08 -31.57
CA GLU A 221 7.44 -6.03 -31.46
C GLU A 221 7.81 -6.29 -30.00
N ALA A 222 7.97 -5.24 -29.19
CA ALA A 222 8.30 -5.34 -27.78
C ALA A 222 7.17 -6.00 -26.95
N THR A 223 5.93 -5.99 -27.44
CA THR A 223 4.79 -6.68 -26.82
C THR A 223 4.75 -8.16 -27.18
N ARG A 224 4.97 -8.54 -28.44
CA ARG A 224 4.74 -9.90 -28.96
C ARG A 224 5.95 -10.81 -28.84
N ARG A 225 7.13 -10.34 -29.22
CA ARG A 225 8.32 -11.16 -29.35
C ARG A 225 8.86 -11.76 -28.04
N PRO A 226 8.72 -11.12 -26.86
CA PRO A 226 9.09 -11.75 -25.60
C PRO A 226 8.34 -13.07 -25.32
N LEU A 227 7.14 -13.26 -25.91
CA LEU A 227 6.35 -14.48 -25.75
C LEU A 227 6.78 -15.62 -26.69
N GLU A 228 7.60 -15.38 -27.72
CA GLU A 228 8.00 -16.41 -28.69
C GLU A 228 8.75 -17.60 -28.06
N GLY A 229 9.28 -17.42 -26.84
CA GLY A 229 9.93 -18.49 -26.05
C GLY A 229 9.04 -19.12 -24.99
N THR A 230 7.76 -18.76 -24.92
CA THR A 230 6.80 -19.22 -23.92
C THR A 230 5.69 -20.09 -24.56
N ASP A 231 4.82 -20.63 -23.72
CA ASP A 231 3.61 -21.37 -24.15
C ASP A 231 2.42 -20.46 -24.48
N ARG A 232 2.59 -19.13 -24.35
CA ARG A 232 1.56 -18.11 -24.61
C ARG A 232 1.87 -17.27 -25.84
N ARG A 233 0.82 -16.81 -26.51
CA ARG A 233 0.91 -15.88 -27.63
C ARG A 233 -0.27 -14.89 -27.62
N PHE A 234 -0.09 -13.72 -28.20
CA PHE A 234 -1.21 -12.83 -28.49
C PHE A 234 -2.04 -13.38 -29.64
N GLY A 235 -3.35 -13.42 -29.47
CA GLY A 235 -4.32 -13.68 -30.52
C GLY A 235 -4.51 -12.47 -31.44
N GLU A 236 -5.40 -12.62 -32.40
CA GLU A 236 -5.68 -11.60 -33.43
C GLU A 236 -6.12 -10.28 -32.77
N ASN A 237 -5.51 -9.16 -33.19
CA ASN A 237 -5.77 -7.78 -32.71
C ASN A 237 -5.57 -7.52 -31.21
N ALA A 238 -5.13 -8.50 -30.40
CA ALA A 238 -5.00 -8.32 -28.96
C ALA A 238 -3.81 -7.42 -28.57
N ALA A 239 -2.66 -7.60 -29.21
CA ALA A 239 -1.50 -6.74 -29.00
C ALA A 239 -1.73 -5.32 -29.55
N GLU A 240 -2.42 -5.21 -30.69
CA GLU A 240 -2.82 -3.92 -31.27
C GLU A 240 -3.72 -3.15 -30.33
N LEU A 241 -4.72 -3.80 -29.75
CA LEU A 241 -5.64 -3.19 -28.79
C LEU A 241 -4.86 -2.63 -27.57
N LEU A 242 -3.93 -3.41 -27.02
CA LEU A 242 -3.11 -2.98 -25.89
C LEU A 242 -2.23 -1.78 -26.23
N VAL A 243 -1.57 -1.81 -27.39
CA VAL A 243 -0.70 -0.71 -27.84
C VAL A 243 -1.52 0.54 -28.18
N ASP A 244 -2.69 0.39 -28.80
CA ASP A 244 -3.58 1.50 -29.13
C ASP A 244 -4.17 2.15 -27.85
N ASP A 245 -4.46 1.37 -26.81
CA ASP A 245 -4.88 1.88 -25.52
C ASP A 245 -3.75 2.65 -24.81
N LEU A 246 -2.50 2.17 -24.87
CA LEU A 246 -1.34 2.88 -24.36
C LEU A 246 -1.07 4.22 -25.06
N GLN A 247 -1.46 4.35 -26.33
CA GLN A 247 -1.36 5.59 -27.10
C GLN A 247 -2.53 6.56 -26.84
N THR A 248 -3.55 6.14 -26.11
CA THR A 248 -4.77 6.92 -25.88
C THR A 248 -4.69 7.62 -24.52
N VAL A 249 -4.79 8.94 -24.50
CA VAL A 249 -4.82 9.76 -23.27
C VAL A 249 -6.14 10.51 -23.22
N THR A 250 -6.88 10.37 -22.14
CA THR A 250 -8.10 11.14 -21.91
C THR A 250 -7.76 12.41 -21.14
N ILE A 251 -8.02 13.56 -21.73
CA ILE A 251 -7.88 14.86 -21.09
C ILE A 251 -9.28 15.39 -20.76
N HIS A 252 -9.47 15.86 -19.53
CA HIS A 252 -10.68 16.55 -19.12
C HIS A 252 -10.48 18.04 -19.33
N SER A 253 -11.36 18.68 -20.12
CA SER A 253 -11.35 20.14 -20.28
C SER A 253 -11.90 20.82 -19.02
N GLU A 254 -11.61 22.12 -18.86
CA GLU A 254 -12.15 22.95 -17.78
C GLU A 254 -13.70 22.95 -17.71
N GLN A 255 -14.36 22.57 -18.79
CA GLN A 255 -15.82 22.49 -18.91
C GLN A 255 -16.37 21.08 -18.67
N GLY A 256 -15.51 20.11 -18.25
CA GLY A 256 -15.92 18.72 -17.98
C GLY A 256 -16.06 17.84 -19.22
N GLU A 257 -15.72 18.33 -20.43
CA GLU A 257 -15.71 17.52 -21.63
C GLU A 257 -14.49 16.59 -21.66
N LYS A 258 -14.73 15.31 -21.92
CA LYS A 258 -13.67 14.31 -22.11
C LYS A 258 -13.17 14.39 -23.54
N THR A 259 -11.93 14.85 -23.73
CA THR A 259 -11.25 14.80 -25.03
C THR A 259 -10.25 13.67 -25.02
N VAL A 260 -10.40 12.76 -25.97
CA VAL A 260 -9.48 11.63 -26.17
C VAL A 260 -8.41 12.08 -27.17
N LEU A 261 -7.16 12.14 -26.73
CA LEU A 261 -6.00 12.46 -27.57
C LEU A 261 -5.17 11.20 -27.81
N ARG A 262 -4.71 11.04 -29.04
CA ARG A 262 -3.76 9.99 -29.40
C ARG A 262 -2.35 10.56 -29.40
N VAL A 263 -1.48 10.03 -28.53
CA VAL A 263 -0.06 10.41 -28.47
C VAL A 263 0.75 9.64 -29.52
N SER A 264 1.83 10.25 -30.02
CA SER A 264 2.60 9.71 -31.14
C SER A 264 3.53 8.54 -30.78
N GLY A 265 3.67 8.19 -29.49
CA GLY A 265 4.57 7.14 -29.04
C GLY A 265 4.07 6.42 -27.80
N VAL A 266 4.63 5.22 -27.54
CA VAL A 266 4.37 4.42 -26.35
C VAL A 266 5.60 4.47 -25.44
N GLU A 267 5.40 4.83 -24.18
CA GLU A 267 6.50 4.83 -23.20
C GLU A 267 6.87 3.39 -22.83
N PRO A 268 8.17 3.00 -22.96
CA PRO A 268 8.61 1.64 -22.68
C PRO A 268 8.28 1.16 -21.27
N VAL A 269 8.34 2.05 -20.28
CA VAL A 269 8.02 1.72 -18.87
C VAL A 269 6.55 1.31 -18.74
N GLN A 270 5.63 2.07 -19.35
CA GLN A 270 4.20 1.74 -19.32
C GLN A 270 3.92 0.40 -20.00
N LEU A 271 4.54 0.16 -21.16
CA LEU A 271 4.42 -1.10 -21.88
C LEU A 271 4.86 -2.28 -21.01
N GLN A 272 6.02 -2.18 -20.36
CA GLN A 272 6.56 -3.23 -19.49
C GLN A 272 5.66 -3.49 -18.29
N VAL A 273 5.15 -2.44 -17.64
CA VAL A 273 4.23 -2.56 -16.49
C VAL A 273 2.95 -3.29 -16.88
N VAL A 274 2.33 -2.89 -17.99
CA VAL A 274 1.05 -3.46 -18.41
C VAL A 274 1.23 -4.90 -18.91
N CYS A 275 2.28 -5.18 -19.69
CA CYS A 275 2.55 -6.53 -20.18
C CYS A 275 2.92 -7.50 -19.05
N SER A 276 3.71 -7.06 -18.05
CA SER A 276 4.05 -7.87 -16.89
C SER A 276 2.81 -8.19 -16.05
N ALA A 277 1.98 -7.17 -15.78
CA ALA A 277 0.76 -7.35 -15.02
C ALA A 277 -0.29 -8.22 -15.75
N LEU A 278 -0.42 -8.06 -17.08
CA LEU A 278 -1.27 -8.93 -17.90
C LEU A 278 -0.79 -10.38 -17.82
N TRP A 279 0.51 -10.63 -17.96
CA TRP A 279 1.10 -11.96 -17.86
C TRP A 279 0.82 -12.63 -16.51
N GLU A 280 0.94 -11.88 -15.40
CA GLU A 280 0.73 -12.36 -14.04
C GLU A 280 -0.76 -12.60 -13.71
N SER A 281 -1.67 -11.83 -14.32
CA SER A 281 -3.11 -11.92 -14.05
C SER A 281 -3.81 -13.07 -14.75
N LEU A 282 -3.19 -13.63 -15.80
CA LEU A 282 -3.80 -14.71 -16.59
C LEU A 282 -3.55 -16.07 -15.97
N PRO A 283 -4.58 -16.95 -15.88
CA PRO A 283 -4.46 -18.33 -15.43
C PRO A 283 -3.41 -19.11 -16.24
N PRO A 284 -2.74 -20.12 -15.64
CA PRO A 284 -1.68 -20.89 -16.32
C PRO A 284 -2.12 -21.63 -17.58
N ASP A 285 -3.40 -21.99 -17.70
CA ASP A 285 -4.01 -22.71 -18.81
C ASP A 285 -4.37 -21.83 -20.02
N VAL A 286 -4.18 -20.51 -19.91
CA VAL A 286 -4.42 -19.58 -21.03
C VAL A 286 -3.19 -19.55 -21.93
N HIS A 287 -3.27 -20.15 -23.11
CA HIS A 287 -2.21 -20.16 -24.14
C HIS A 287 -2.37 -19.07 -25.19
N GLU A 288 -3.56 -18.51 -25.36
CA GLU A 288 -3.83 -17.42 -26.30
C GLU A 288 -4.43 -16.21 -25.58
N ILE A 289 -3.70 -15.09 -25.62
CA ILE A 289 -4.12 -13.82 -25.03
C ILE A 289 -5.03 -13.12 -26.03
N THR A 290 -6.34 -13.18 -25.82
CA THR A 290 -7.35 -12.61 -26.71
C THR A 290 -7.58 -11.12 -26.43
N ALA A 291 -8.25 -10.44 -27.35
CA ALA A 291 -8.70 -9.05 -27.14
C ALA A 291 -9.65 -8.91 -25.94
N GLU A 292 -10.37 -9.98 -25.56
CA GLU A 292 -11.20 -10.00 -24.35
C GLU A 292 -10.35 -10.04 -23.09
N HIS A 293 -9.30 -10.86 -23.06
CA HIS A 293 -8.32 -10.86 -21.96
C HIS A 293 -7.68 -9.48 -21.77
N VAL A 294 -7.35 -8.80 -22.88
CA VAL A 294 -6.81 -7.43 -22.82
C VAL A 294 -7.83 -6.45 -22.21
N ARG A 295 -9.10 -6.51 -22.63
CA ARG A 295 -10.16 -5.62 -22.08
C ARG A 295 -10.46 -5.90 -20.60
N LEU A 296 -10.46 -7.16 -20.18
CA LEU A 296 -10.77 -7.55 -18.81
C LEU A 296 -9.57 -7.33 -17.87
N HIS A 297 -8.36 -7.63 -18.34
CA HIS A 297 -7.16 -7.68 -17.52
C HIS A 297 -6.12 -6.61 -17.83
N ALA A 298 -6.16 -5.93 -18.98
CA ALA A 298 -5.22 -4.87 -19.34
C ALA A 298 -5.85 -3.48 -19.21
N ASN A 299 -6.59 -3.23 -18.13
CA ASN A 299 -6.94 -1.87 -17.77
C ASN A 299 -5.65 -1.13 -17.35
N VAL A 300 -5.07 -0.37 -18.29
CA VAL A 300 -3.81 0.36 -18.11
C VAL A 300 -3.86 1.25 -16.86
N ASP A 301 -5.00 1.89 -16.61
CA ASP A 301 -5.17 2.79 -15.47
C ASP A 301 -5.16 2.01 -14.14
N ARG A 302 -5.78 0.82 -14.11
CA ARG A 302 -5.74 -0.07 -12.93
C ARG A 302 -4.32 -0.58 -12.65
N PHE A 303 -3.57 -0.98 -13.68
CA PHE A 303 -2.20 -1.43 -13.50
C PHE A 303 -1.26 -0.30 -13.09
N LEU A 304 -1.43 0.89 -13.66
CA LEU A 304 -0.70 2.07 -13.22
C LEU A 304 -1.06 2.47 -11.79
N ALA A 305 -2.31 2.29 -11.36
CA ALA A 305 -2.73 2.49 -9.98
C ALA A 305 -2.05 1.48 -9.04
N GLY A 306 -2.08 0.19 -9.36
CA GLY A 306 -1.38 -0.84 -8.59
C GLY A 306 0.14 -0.65 -8.56
N PHE A 307 0.73 -0.23 -9.68
CA PHE A 307 2.13 0.17 -9.75
C PHE A 307 2.42 1.36 -8.83
N CYS A 308 1.66 2.44 -8.95
CA CYS A 308 1.80 3.63 -8.13
C CYS A 308 1.74 3.27 -6.63
N GLN A 309 0.76 2.46 -6.24
CA GLN A 309 0.61 2.01 -4.85
C GLN A 309 1.84 1.24 -4.34
N ARG A 310 2.37 0.28 -5.11
CA ARG A 310 3.59 -0.46 -4.73
C ARG A 310 4.79 0.46 -4.57
N MET A 311 4.99 1.38 -5.50
CA MET A 311 6.12 2.32 -5.45
C MET A 311 6.00 3.30 -4.29
N LEU A 312 4.80 3.82 -4.02
CA LEU A 312 4.56 4.69 -2.86
C LEU A 312 4.85 3.96 -1.55
N LYS A 313 4.44 2.70 -1.43
CA LYS A 313 4.73 1.86 -0.27
C LYS A 313 6.23 1.62 -0.10
N GLU A 314 6.95 1.27 -1.16
CA GLU A 314 8.40 1.06 -1.13
C GLU A 314 9.16 2.33 -0.73
N VAL A 315 8.79 3.49 -1.27
CA VAL A 315 9.39 4.78 -0.91
C VAL A 315 9.06 5.15 0.53
N ALA A 316 7.82 4.90 0.98
CA ALA A 316 7.37 5.13 2.35
C ALA A 316 8.20 4.34 3.37
N GLU A 317 8.38 3.04 3.11
CA GLU A 317 9.19 2.14 3.94
C GLU A 317 10.68 2.54 3.94
N ARG A 318 11.24 2.90 2.78
CA ARG A 318 12.67 3.30 2.63
C ARG A 318 13.01 4.57 3.41
N HIS A 319 12.09 5.52 3.49
CA HIS A 319 12.32 6.83 4.10
C HIS A 319 11.63 7.03 5.46
N ASP A 320 10.96 6.02 5.98
CA ASP A 320 10.17 6.07 7.23
C ASP A 320 9.14 7.23 7.22
N VAL A 321 8.44 7.37 6.09
CA VAL A 321 7.40 8.39 5.89
C VAL A 321 6.07 7.68 5.63
N PRO A 322 4.95 8.04 6.28
CA PRO A 322 3.66 7.41 6.02
C PRO A 322 3.23 7.53 4.55
N GLU A 323 2.81 6.42 3.92
CA GLU A 323 2.35 6.39 2.53
C GLU A 323 1.26 7.43 2.25
N GLY A 324 0.29 7.55 3.16
CA GLY A 324 -0.78 8.54 3.08
C GLY A 324 -0.27 9.99 3.03
N SER A 325 0.85 10.29 3.69
CA SER A 325 1.50 11.61 3.64
C SER A 325 2.10 11.89 2.27
N ILE A 326 2.78 10.89 1.68
CA ILE A 326 3.35 11.00 0.32
C ILE A 326 2.22 11.17 -0.71
N ARG A 327 1.17 10.37 -0.63
CA ARG A 327 0.01 10.43 -1.53
C ARG A 327 -0.72 11.77 -1.45
N SER A 328 -1.00 12.25 -0.23
CA SER A 328 -1.64 13.56 -0.01
C SER A 328 -0.78 14.71 -0.53
N TRP A 329 0.55 14.62 -0.36
CA TRP A 329 1.48 15.60 -0.88
C TRP A 329 1.50 15.59 -2.41
N LEU A 330 1.58 14.41 -3.07
CA LEU A 330 1.50 14.29 -4.53
C LEU A 330 0.22 14.91 -5.08
N ARG A 331 -0.93 14.61 -4.45
CA ARG A 331 -2.22 15.16 -4.86
C ARG A 331 -2.27 16.68 -4.77
N ARG A 332 -1.84 17.26 -3.65
CA ARG A 332 -1.88 18.73 -3.44
C ARG A 332 -0.86 19.49 -4.28
N THR A 333 0.29 18.86 -4.58
CA THR A 333 1.41 19.53 -5.22
C THR A 333 1.37 19.39 -6.73
N PHE A 334 0.99 18.21 -7.25
CA PHE A 334 1.11 17.88 -8.66
C PHE A 334 -0.21 17.64 -9.39
N ILE A 335 -1.35 17.83 -8.71
CA ILE A 335 -2.66 17.75 -9.36
C ILE A 335 -3.40 19.05 -9.09
N THR A 336 -3.72 19.76 -10.17
CA THR A 336 -4.47 21.02 -10.08
C THR A 336 -5.95 20.77 -9.77
N GLU A 337 -6.68 21.80 -9.38
CA GLU A 337 -8.14 21.73 -9.16
C GLU A 337 -8.91 21.28 -10.42
N HIS A 338 -8.34 21.51 -11.61
CA HIS A 338 -8.90 21.09 -12.90
C HIS A 338 -8.49 19.65 -13.31
N GLY A 339 -7.83 18.89 -12.42
CA GLY A 339 -7.40 17.52 -12.73
C GLY A 339 -6.26 17.43 -13.76
N THR A 340 -5.47 18.48 -13.93
CA THR A 340 -4.27 18.51 -14.79
C THR A 340 -3.00 18.44 -13.94
N ARG A 341 -1.85 18.17 -14.59
CA ARG A 341 -0.56 18.14 -13.90
C ARG A 341 -0.13 19.53 -13.42
N GLY A 342 0.21 19.62 -12.14
CA GLY A 342 0.91 20.76 -11.56
C GLY A 342 2.42 20.52 -11.53
N THR A 343 3.18 21.60 -11.29
CA THR A 343 4.64 21.57 -11.16
C THR A 343 5.09 22.17 -9.85
N ALA A 344 6.19 21.65 -9.27
CA ALA A 344 6.82 22.19 -8.08
C ALA A 344 8.33 22.29 -8.26
N TYR A 345 8.96 23.38 -7.79
CA TYR A 345 10.40 23.52 -7.84
C TYR A 345 11.08 22.87 -6.62
N GLU A 346 12.29 22.35 -6.83
CA GLU A 346 13.10 21.80 -5.75
C GLU A 346 13.63 22.92 -4.84
N GLY A 347 13.19 22.91 -3.58
CA GLY A 347 13.75 23.79 -2.57
C GLY A 347 15.08 23.25 -2.05
N LEU A 348 15.75 24.01 -1.13
CA LEU A 348 17.08 23.64 -0.63
C LEU A 348 17.10 22.25 0.05
N HIS A 349 16.09 21.94 0.86
CA HIS A 349 16.00 20.68 1.61
C HIS A 349 14.68 19.93 1.35
N GLN A 350 13.65 20.65 0.91
CA GLN A 350 12.31 20.14 0.74
C GLN A 350 11.66 20.71 -0.53
N THR A 351 10.83 19.92 -1.16
CA THR A 351 9.97 20.32 -2.28
C THR A 351 8.53 20.39 -1.79
N SER A 352 7.96 21.59 -1.68
CA SER A 352 6.59 21.80 -1.18
C SER A 352 6.29 21.05 0.13
N GLY A 353 7.24 21.01 1.07
CA GLY A 353 7.10 20.37 2.38
C GLY A 353 7.49 18.89 2.44
N MET A 354 7.86 18.25 1.32
CA MET A 354 8.37 16.88 1.29
C MET A 354 9.91 16.88 1.20
N PRO A 355 10.62 16.07 2.01
CA PRO A 355 12.08 15.98 1.93
C PRO A 355 12.55 15.60 0.52
N ASN A 356 13.58 16.28 0.00
CA ASN A 356 14.09 16.05 -1.35
C ASN A 356 14.54 14.61 -1.60
N ALA A 357 15.01 13.90 -0.56
CA ALA A 357 15.36 12.48 -0.66
C ALA A 357 14.16 11.60 -1.07
N VAL A 358 12.98 11.86 -0.50
CA VAL A 358 11.72 11.18 -0.86
C VAL A 358 11.33 11.51 -2.30
N VAL A 359 11.40 12.81 -2.67
CA VAL A 359 11.03 13.30 -4.01
C VAL A 359 11.91 12.69 -5.09
N ARG A 360 13.22 12.57 -4.83
CA ARG A 360 14.16 11.91 -5.75
C ARG A 360 13.89 10.41 -5.88
N SER A 361 13.55 9.73 -4.78
CA SER A 361 13.14 8.32 -4.86
C SER A 361 11.85 8.13 -5.66
N LEU A 362 10.89 9.06 -5.58
CA LEU A 362 9.70 9.05 -6.43
C LEU A 362 10.01 9.30 -7.91
N GLU A 363 11.04 10.10 -8.19
CA GLU A 363 11.55 10.27 -9.55
C GLU A 363 12.25 9.01 -10.06
N ASP A 364 13.09 8.38 -9.24
CA ASP A 364 13.78 7.12 -9.60
C ASP A 364 12.78 5.98 -9.84
N CYS A 365 11.65 5.99 -9.13
CA CYS A 365 10.53 5.06 -9.34
C CYS A 365 9.58 5.48 -10.48
N HIS A 366 9.89 6.51 -11.26
CA HIS A 366 9.09 7.01 -12.39
C HIS A 366 7.66 7.46 -12.03
N ILE A 367 7.42 7.86 -10.81
CA ILE A 367 6.18 8.55 -10.40
C ILE A 367 6.28 10.03 -10.76
N LEU A 368 7.43 10.63 -10.51
CA LEU A 368 7.75 12.00 -10.88
C LEU A 368 8.79 12.03 -12.00
N LYS A 369 8.79 13.10 -12.77
CA LYS A 369 9.90 13.51 -13.63
C LYS A 369 10.37 14.91 -13.24
N ALA A 370 11.66 15.16 -13.44
CA ALA A 370 12.24 16.47 -13.22
C ALA A 370 12.54 17.16 -14.55
N GLU A 371 12.34 18.47 -14.59
CA GLU A 371 12.76 19.35 -15.67
C GLU A 371 13.58 20.51 -15.09
N TYR A 372 14.64 20.93 -15.81
CA TYR A 372 15.41 22.12 -15.46
C TYR A 372 14.84 23.32 -16.19
N ARG A 373 14.36 24.33 -15.44
CA ARG A 373 13.84 25.58 -15.98
C ARG A 373 14.48 26.74 -15.23
N ALA A 374 15.09 27.67 -15.96
CA ALA A 374 15.69 28.90 -15.39
C ALA A 374 16.66 28.66 -14.21
N GLY A 375 17.46 27.59 -14.28
CA GLY A 375 18.45 27.26 -13.24
C GLY A 375 17.88 26.55 -12.00
N ALA A 376 16.60 26.21 -11.99
CA ALA A 376 15.95 25.46 -10.93
C ALA A 376 15.40 24.12 -11.45
N ARG A 377 15.44 23.12 -10.57
CA ARG A 377 14.85 21.79 -10.84
C ARG A 377 13.37 21.82 -10.50
N TRP A 378 12.54 21.44 -11.48
CA TRP A 378 11.09 21.39 -11.36
C TRP A 378 10.62 19.95 -11.50
N TYR A 379 9.71 19.55 -10.64
CA TYR A 379 9.07 18.24 -10.68
C TYR A 379 7.65 18.34 -11.21
N GLU A 380 7.22 17.32 -11.95
CA GLU A 380 5.83 17.06 -12.31
C GLU A 380 5.58 15.55 -12.35
N LEU A 381 4.32 15.13 -12.42
CA LEU A 381 4.00 13.71 -12.60
C LEU A 381 4.58 13.21 -13.93
N GLN A 382 5.12 11.99 -13.91
CA GLN A 382 5.70 11.36 -15.10
C GLN A 382 4.69 11.30 -16.24
N HIS A 383 3.41 11.00 -15.95
CA HIS A 383 2.35 10.87 -16.94
C HIS A 383 0.99 11.29 -16.38
N ASP A 384 0.10 11.82 -17.26
CA ASP A 384 -1.26 12.25 -16.87
C ASP A 384 -2.10 11.10 -16.29
N ARG A 385 -1.92 9.87 -16.76
CA ARG A 385 -2.62 8.68 -16.21
C ARG A 385 -2.30 8.38 -14.75
N LEU A 386 -1.18 8.88 -14.20
CA LEU A 386 -0.89 8.76 -12.77
C LEU A 386 -1.79 9.65 -11.92
N ILE A 387 -2.44 10.65 -12.49
CA ILE A 387 -3.42 11.50 -11.79
C ILE A 387 -4.54 10.63 -11.23
N ALA A 388 -5.15 9.79 -12.07
CA ALA A 388 -6.18 8.86 -11.65
C ALA A 388 -5.65 7.90 -10.56
N ALA A 389 -4.46 7.33 -10.75
CA ALA A 389 -3.83 6.42 -9.80
C ALA A 389 -3.55 7.04 -8.42
N ILE A 390 -3.21 8.34 -8.38
CA ILE A 390 -2.95 9.09 -7.15
C ILE A 390 -4.27 9.54 -6.50
N GLN A 391 -5.28 9.89 -7.30
CA GLN A 391 -6.61 10.30 -6.84
C GLN A 391 -7.44 9.10 -6.39
N HIS A 392 -7.34 7.96 -7.08
CA HIS A 392 -7.97 6.71 -6.68
C HIS A 392 -7.20 6.12 -5.49
N THR A 393 -7.62 6.50 -4.29
CA THR A 393 -7.32 5.71 -3.11
C THR A 393 -8.16 4.45 -3.23
N ASP A 394 -7.56 3.28 -2.96
CA ASP A 394 -8.28 2.01 -2.89
C ASP A 394 -9.50 2.19 -1.97
N PRO A 395 -10.73 1.86 -2.42
CA PRO A 395 -11.92 1.93 -1.60
C PRO A 395 -11.76 1.27 -0.23
N GLU A 396 -11.00 0.17 -0.16
CA GLU A 396 -10.73 -0.54 1.09
C GLU A 396 -9.92 0.31 2.10
N THR A 397 -9.03 1.18 1.62
CA THR A 397 -8.30 2.13 2.48
C THR A 397 -9.26 3.12 3.15
N PHE A 398 -10.25 3.61 2.43
CA PHE A 398 -11.29 4.49 3.00
C PHE A 398 -12.18 3.73 3.98
N LEU A 399 -12.58 2.49 3.67
CA LEU A 399 -13.36 1.66 4.58
C LEU A 399 -12.60 1.36 5.87
N GLN A 400 -11.30 1.09 5.78
CA GLN A 400 -10.48 0.87 6.97
C GLN A 400 -10.32 2.15 7.82
N ALA A 401 -10.13 3.30 7.18
CA ALA A 401 -10.10 4.59 7.87
C ALA A 401 -11.47 4.91 8.52
N ALA A 402 -12.57 4.59 7.84
CA ALA A 402 -13.92 4.74 8.37
C ALA A 402 -14.15 3.87 9.62
N ARG A 403 -13.70 2.61 9.62
CA ARG A 403 -13.76 1.72 10.80
C ARG A 403 -12.94 2.30 11.97
N THR A 404 -11.78 2.88 11.68
CA THR A 404 -10.96 3.55 12.71
C THR A 404 -11.67 4.78 13.27
N ALA A 405 -12.33 5.58 12.43
CA ALA A 405 -13.13 6.72 12.86
C ALA A 405 -14.36 6.28 13.70
N LEU A 406 -15.01 5.15 13.36
CA LEU A 406 -16.07 4.56 14.16
C LEU A 406 -15.61 4.20 15.58
N SER A 407 -14.44 3.56 15.70
CA SER A 407 -13.90 3.19 17.01
C SER A 407 -13.57 4.41 17.89
N GLY A 408 -13.30 5.56 17.25
CA GLY A 408 -13.11 6.87 17.91
C GLY A 408 -14.40 7.67 18.08
N ALA A 409 -15.59 7.10 17.81
CA ALA A 409 -16.90 7.78 17.84
C ALA A 409 -16.97 9.04 16.95
N GLN A 410 -16.20 9.10 15.86
CA GLN A 410 -16.16 10.21 14.90
C GLN A 410 -17.16 9.95 13.76
N TRP A 411 -18.47 9.96 14.08
CA TRP A 411 -19.54 9.51 13.19
C TRP A 411 -19.59 10.24 11.85
N THR A 412 -19.45 11.59 11.86
CA THR A 412 -19.45 12.40 10.63
C THR A 412 -18.28 12.05 9.73
N HIS A 413 -17.09 11.93 10.32
CA HIS A 413 -15.88 11.59 9.57
C HIS A 413 -15.90 10.16 9.02
N ALA A 414 -16.41 9.20 9.80
CA ALA A 414 -16.63 7.82 9.34
C ALA A 414 -17.59 7.78 8.14
N ARG A 415 -18.68 8.59 8.18
CA ARG A 415 -19.62 8.71 7.07
C ARG A 415 -18.97 9.27 5.81
N GLU A 416 -18.22 10.38 5.91
CA GLU A 416 -17.53 11.01 4.78
C GLU A 416 -16.54 10.04 4.11
N LEU A 417 -15.74 9.31 4.91
CA LEU A 417 -14.81 8.31 4.42
C LEU A 417 -15.54 7.15 3.71
N THR A 418 -16.68 6.72 4.23
CA THR A 418 -17.48 5.65 3.63
C THR A 418 -18.10 6.11 2.30
N GLU A 419 -18.61 7.35 2.23
CA GLU A 419 -19.09 7.96 0.99
C GLU A 419 -17.97 8.06 -0.06
N GLU A 420 -16.74 8.37 0.36
CA GLU A 420 -15.57 8.39 -0.51
C GLU A 420 -15.22 6.98 -1.02
N ALA A 421 -15.29 5.95 -0.16
CA ALA A 421 -15.09 4.57 -0.56
C ALA A 421 -16.08 4.14 -1.66
N VAL A 422 -17.36 4.46 -1.48
CA VAL A 422 -18.40 4.13 -2.47
C VAL A 422 -18.19 4.89 -3.78
N ARG A 423 -17.76 6.15 -3.72
CA ARG A 423 -17.49 6.99 -4.90
C ARG A 423 -16.30 6.50 -5.72
N THR A 424 -15.29 5.95 -5.04
CA THR A 424 -14.06 5.47 -5.67
C THR A 424 -14.15 4.00 -6.13
N ALA A 425 -15.16 3.25 -5.65
CA ALA A 425 -15.42 1.88 -6.06
C ALA A 425 -15.96 1.81 -7.49
N GLU A 426 -15.67 0.70 -8.19
CA GLU A 426 -16.33 0.38 -9.45
C GLU A 426 -17.85 0.25 -9.25
N PHE A 427 -18.61 0.58 -10.29
CA PHE A 427 -20.09 0.65 -10.20
C PHE A 427 -20.73 -0.67 -9.74
N ASP A 428 -20.10 -1.79 -10.01
CA ASP A 428 -20.54 -3.15 -9.70
C ASP A 428 -19.75 -3.83 -8.57
N ASP A 429 -18.87 -3.09 -7.85
CA ASP A 429 -18.16 -3.64 -6.68
C ASP A 429 -19.12 -3.82 -5.50
N LEU A 430 -19.81 -4.98 -5.53
CA LEU A 430 -20.77 -5.37 -4.51
C LEU A 430 -20.10 -5.56 -3.13
N GLY A 431 -18.80 -5.92 -3.10
CA GLY A 431 -18.03 -6.11 -1.86
C GLY A 431 -17.86 -4.82 -1.08
N VAL A 432 -17.36 -3.77 -1.77
CA VAL A 432 -17.21 -2.44 -1.18
C VAL A 432 -18.55 -1.88 -0.73
N ARG A 433 -19.62 -2.06 -1.54
CA ARG A 433 -20.96 -1.59 -1.17
C ARG A 433 -21.51 -2.29 0.06
N ALA A 434 -21.31 -3.61 0.18
CA ALA A 434 -21.75 -4.36 1.35
C ALA A 434 -21.07 -3.87 2.65
N GLU A 435 -19.74 -3.65 2.59
CA GLU A 435 -18.98 -3.10 3.72
C GLU A 435 -19.40 -1.66 4.03
N ALA A 436 -19.65 -0.84 3.02
CA ALA A 436 -20.12 0.54 3.19
C ALA A 436 -21.50 0.59 3.86
N GLU A 437 -22.45 -0.25 3.43
CA GLU A 437 -23.78 -0.33 4.05
C GLU A 437 -23.69 -0.78 5.51
N ALA A 438 -22.79 -1.70 5.85
CA ALA A 438 -22.54 -2.10 7.25
C ALA A 438 -22.03 -0.92 8.08
N ILE A 439 -21.05 -0.16 7.57
CA ILE A 439 -20.48 1.02 8.24
C ILE A 439 -21.54 2.13 8.38
N PHE A 440 -22.35 2.40 7.35
CA PHE A 440 -23.46 3.35 7.45
C PHE A 440 -24.49 2.93 8.51
N GLY A 441 -24.71 1.62 8.68
CA GLY A 441 -25.50 1.07 9.77
C GLY A 441 -24.92 1.43 11.14
N ASP A 442 -23.61 1.20 11.33
CA ASP A 442 -22.90 1.54 12.59
C ASP A 442 -22.94 3.06 12.87
N VAL A 443 -22.75 3.90 11.85
CA VAL A 443 -22.88 5.37 11.96
C VAL A 443 -24.30 5.74 12.41
N SER A 444 -25.33 5.10 11.83
CA SER A 444 -26.74 5.37 12.18
C SER A 444 -27.05 4.98 13.62
N VAL A 445 -26.48 3.89 14.13
CA VAL A 445 -26.56 3.52 15.55
C VAL A 445 -25.93 4.62 16.42
N GLY A 446 -24.70 5.04 16.07
CA GLY A 446 -23.97 6.06 16.81
C GLY A 446 -24.64 7.45 16.82
N THR A 447 -25.42 7.76 15.79
CA THR A 447 -26.18 9.02 15.68
C THR A 447 -27.61 8.91 16.21
N GLY A 448 -28.05 7.75 16.73
CA GLY A 448 -29.34 7.55 17.35
C GLY A 448 -30.50 7.34 16.36
N ASP A 449 -30.24 6.84 15.16
CA ASP A 449 -31.23 6.47 14.16
C ASP A 449 -31.27 4.94 13.94
N PRO A 450 -31.97 4.20 14.83
CA PRO A 450 -32.04 2.75 14.76
C PRO A 450 -32.80 2.23 13.53
N GLU A 451 -33.77 2.97 13.03
CA GLU A 451 -34.58 2.55 11.87
C GLU A 451 -33.73 2.55 10.59
N THR A 452 -32.94 3.59 10.39
CA THR A 452 -31.99 3.64 9.28
C THR A 452 -30.90 2.57 9.44
N ALA A 453 -30.39 2.35 10.65
CA ALA A 453 -29.40 1.29 10.92
C ALA A 453 -29.91 -0.08 10.50
N TRP A 454 -31.15 -0.43 10.82
CA TRP A 454 -31.79 -1.67 10.42
C TRP A 454 -31.80 -1.87 8.91
N ARG A 455 -32.28 -0.87 8.18
CA ARG A 455 -32.35 -0.92 6.70
C ARG A 455 -30.95 -1.10 6.07
N ARG A 456 -29.95 -0.40 6.61
CA ARG A 456 -28.57 -0.51 6.15
C ARG A 456 -27.95 -1.89 6.40
N TYR A 457 -28.17 -2.45 7.60
CA TYR A 457 -27.74 -3.80 7.90
C TYR A 457 -28.42 -4.87 7.06
N ASP A 458 -29.72 -4.71 6.75
CA ASP A 458 -30.41 -5.65 5.86
C ASP A 458 -29.83 -5.62 4.45
N ALA A 459 -29.59 -4.44 3.90
CA ALA A 459 -28.95 -4.28 2.60
C ALA A 459 -27.54 -4.90 2.58
N ALA A 460 -26.75 -4.66 3.63
CA ALA A 460 -25.41 -5.26 3.75
C ALA A 460 -25.46 -6.79 3.82
N ALA A 461 -26.38 -7.34 4.61
CA ALA A 461 -26.53 -8.80 4.75
C ALA A 461 -26.94 -9.48 3.45
N GLU A 462 -27.86 -8.87 2.67
CA GLU A 462 -28.26 -9.36 1.35
C GLU A 462 -27.07 -9.38 0.38
N MET A 463 -26.28 -8.29 0.32
CA MET A 463 -25.10 -8.19 -0.54
C MET A 463 -24.03 -9.23 -0.16
N PHE A 464 -23.71 -9.39 1.14
CA PHE A 464 -22.79 -10.43 1.60
C PHE A 464 -23.29 -11.84 1.32
N ALA A 465 -24.61 -12.07 1.37
CA ALA A 465 -25.20 -13.35 1.02
C ALA A 465 -25.03 -13.67 -0.48
N VAL A 466 -25.24 -12.69 -1.37
CA VAL A 466 -24.99 -12.82 -2.81
C VAL A 466 -23.51 -13.15 -3.08
N LEU A 467 -22.60 -12.53 -2.34
CA LEU A 467 -21.14 -12.76 -2.41
C LEU A 467 -20.72 -14.08 -1.74
N GLN A 468 -21.62 -14.83 -1.13
CA GLN A 468 -21.35 -16.04 -0.35
C GLN A 468 -20.34 -15.82 0.81
N ARG A 469 -20.25 -14.58 1.32
CA ARG A 469 -19.40 -14.21 2.45
C ARG A 469 -20.11 -14.43 3.77
N ALA A 470 -20.04 -15.65 4.30
CA ALA A 470 -20.67 -16.02 5.56
C ALA A 470 -20.17 -15.19 6.77
N ASP A 471 -18.89 -14.81 6.77
CA ASP A 471 -18.26 -13.91 7.74
C ASP A 471 -18.92 -12.52 7.76
N GLY A 472 -19.14 -11.93 6.59
CA GLY A 472 -19.80 -10.63 6.43
C GLY A 472 -21.24 -10.68 6.93
N VAL A 473 -22.01 -11.70 6.52
CA VAL A 473 -23.38 -11.90 7.01
C VAL A 473 -23.41 -12.05 8.54
N GLY A 474 -22.49 -12.84 9.10
CA GLY A 474 -22.39 -13.06 10.54
C GLY A 474 -22.12 -11.76 11.32
N ARG A 475 -21.18 -10.94 10.88
CA ARG A 475 -20.87 -9.63 11.49
C ARG A 475 -22.06 -8.68 11.50
N VAL A 476 -22.76 -8.59 10.37
CA VAL A 476 -23.94 -7.72 10.26
C VAL A 476 -25.09 -8.19 11.13
N LEU A 477 -25.34 -9.51 11.19
CA LEU A 477 -26.35 -10.08 12.09
C LEU A 477 -26.01 -9.86 13.56
N ALA A 478 -24.72 -9.91 13.93
CA ALA A 478 -24.27 -9.58 15.27
C ALA A 478 -24.52 -8.10 15.61
N ALA A 479 -24.28 -7.18 14.67
CA ALA A 479 -24.60 -5.76 14.84
C ALA A 479 -26.11 -5.53 15.01
N LYS A 480 -26.94 -6.15 14.19
CA LYS A 480 -28.41 -6.14 14.33
C LYS A 480 -28.88 -6.65 15.69
N GLY A 481 -28.30 -7.77 16.13
CA GLY A 481 -28.62 -8.35 17.43
C GLY A 481 -28.25 -7.46 18.60
N ARG A 482 -27.11 -6.79 18.54
CA ARG A 482 -26.70 -5.80 19.56
C ARG A 482 -27.63 -4.57 19.56
N LEU A 483 -28.02 -4.10 18.37
CA LEU A 483 -29.01 -3.02 18.26
C LEU A 483 -30.36 -3.43 18.88
N SER A 484 -30.85 -4.64 18.60
CA SER A 484 -32.08 -5.15 19.20
C SER A 484 -31.99 -5.24 20.72
N LEU A 485 -30.81 -5.66 21.24
CA LEU A 485 -30.52 -5.70 22.68
C LEU A 485 -30.63 -4.30 23.31
N SER A 486 -30.07 -3.28 22.69
CA SER A 486 -30.10 -1.90 23.18
C SER A 486 -31.51 -1.29 23.14
N LEU A 487 -32.34 -1.76 22.21
CA LEU A 487 -33.76 -1.34 22.11
C LEU A 487 -34.71 -2.16 23.02
N GLY A 488 -34.21 -3.17 23.73
CA GLY A 488 -35.01 -4.03 24.58
C GLY A 488 -35.81 -5.12 23.86
N ASP A 489 -35.63 -5.28 22.56
CA ASP A 489 -36.21 -6.41 21.80
C ASP A 489 -35.32 -7.66 21.92
N TYR A 490 -35.42 -8.30 23.05
CA TYR A 490 -34.58 -9.44 23.38
C TYR A 490 -34.86 -10.67 22.53
N SER A 491 -36.10 -10.84 22.04
CA SER A 491 -36.46 -11.98 21.22
C SER A 491 -35.82 -11.92 19.83
N THR A 492 -35.86 -10.75 19.20
CA THR A 492 -35.17 -10.48 17.93
C THR A 492 -33.66 -10.54 18.13
N ALA A 493 -33.15 -10.03 19.25
CA ALA A 493 -31.72 -10.13 19.60
C ALA A 493 -31.25 -11.60 19.66
N VAL A 494 -31.96 -12.50 20.34
CA VAL A 494 -31.62 -13.93 20.39
C VAL A 494 -31.60 -14.55 19.01
N SER A 495 -32.60 -14.25 18.17
CA SER A 495 -32.69 -14.81 16.81
C SER A 495 -31.50 -14.35 15.94
N ALA A 496 -31.22 -13.04 15.90
CA ALA A 496 -30.14 -12.46 15.10
C ALA A 496 -28.76 -12.92 15.57
N LEU A 497 -28.51 -12.91 16.90
CA LEU A 497 -27.23 -13.32 17.48
C LEU A 497 -26.99 -14.82 17.36
N SER A 498 -28.03 -15.65 17.48
CA SER A 498 -27.90 -17.09 17.21
C SER A 498 -27.50 -17.37 15.77
N ALA A 499 -28.11 -16.66 14.82
CA ALA A 499 -27.76 -16.76 13.41
C ALA A 499 -26.34 -16.21 13.10
N ALA A 500 -25.88 -15.20 13.83
CA ALA A 500 -24.53 -14.66 13.74
C ALA A 500 -23.48 -15.67 14.24
N VAL A 501 -23.67 -16.21 15.44
CA VAL A 501 -22.78 -17.20 16.07
C VAL A 501 -22.71 -18.50 15.24
N ALA A 502 -23.80 -18.91 14.61
CA ALA A 502 -23.80 -20.06 13.71
C ALA A 502 -22.90 -19.85 12.48
N ARG A 503 -22.69 -18.61 12.02
CA ARG A 503 -21.86 -18.26 10.87
C ARG A 503 -20.42 -17.95 11.26
N VAL A 504 -20.21 -17.33 12.43
CA VAL A 504 -18.89 -16.95 12.95
C VAL A 504 -18.78 -17.43 14.41
N PRO A 505 -18.55 -18.75 14.62
CA PRO A 505 -18.47 -19.33 15.97
C PRO A 505 -17.28 -18.81 16.80
N SER A 506 -16.30 -18.17 16.20
CA SER A 506 -15.14 -17.57 16.87
C SER A 506 -15.38 -16.14 17.39
N ASP A 507 -16.51 -15.52 17.06
CA ASP A 507 -16.84 -14.16 17.52
C ASP A 507 -17.34 -14.21 18.98
N MET A 508 -16.40 -14.03 19.94
CA MET A 508 -16.70 -14.01 21.36
C MET A 508 -17.63 -12.85 21.74
N SER A 509 -17.53 -11.69 21.07
CA SER A 509 -18.41 -10.55 21.32
C SER A 509 -19.86 -10.87 20.97
N ALA A 510 -20.10 -11.53 19.82
CA ALA A 510 -21.42 -12.00 19.44
C ALA A 510 -21.97 -13.08 20.39
N GLN A 511 -21.11 -14.02 20.85
CA GLN A 511 -21.51 -15.04 21.84
C GLN A 511 -21.88 -14.39 23.18
N THR A 512 -21.10 -13.40 23.65
CA THR A 512 -21.40 -12.68 24.91
C THR A 512 -22.70 -11.92 24.81
N ALA A 513 -22.96 -11.23 23.68
CA ALA A 513 -24.21 -10.56 23.42
C ALA A 513 -25.40 -11.53 23.35
N LEU A 514 -25.22 -12.72 22.73
CA LEU A 514 -26.24 -13.78 22.73
C LEU A 514 -26.56 -14.25 24.13
N ALA A 515 -25.57 -14.47 24.96
CA ALA A 515 -25.77 -14.88 26.34
C ALA A 515 -26.53 -13.80 27.15
N GLN A 516 -26.22 -12.54 26.92
CA GLN A 516 -26.96 -11.42 27.52
C GLN A 516 -28.43 -11.41 27.08
N ALA A 517 -28.70 -11.59 25.80
CA ALA A 517 -30.07 -11.68 25.28
C ALA A 517 -30.82 -12.87 25.89
N LEU A 518 -30.19 -14.05 25.96
CA LEU A 518 -30.74 -15.24 26.58
C LEU A 518 -31.08 -15.05 28.06
N TRP A 519 -30.22 -14.36 28.80
CA TRP A 519 -30.48 -14.02 30.19
C TRP A 519 -31.72 -13.11 30.31
N HIS A 520 -31.85 -12.09 29.46
CA HIS A 520 -33.04 -11.21 29.46
C HIS A 520 -34.34 -11.92 29.15
N VAL A 521 -34.33 -12.93 28.26
CA VAL A 521 -35.54 -13.75 27.96
C VAL A 521 -35.81 -14.86 28.98
N GLY A 522 -35.04 -14.90 30.09
CA GLY A 522 -35.25 -15.89 31.15
C GLY A 522 -34.64 -17.27 30.88
N GLN A 523 -33.62 -17.34 30.07
CA GLN A 523 -32.89 -18.59 29.78
C GLN A 523 -31.44 -18.56 30.34
N PRO A 524 -31.23 -18.36 31.65
CA PRO A 524 -29.90 -18.18 32.22
C PRO A 524 -28.98 -19.40 32.09
N ARG A 525 -29.55 -20.63 32.03
CA ARG A 525 -28.76 -21.85 31.83
C ARG A 525 -28.21 -21.93 30.41
N SER A 526 -29.01 -21.57 29.40
CA SER A 526 -28.56 -21.47 28.00
C SER A 526 -27.49 -20.39 27.83
N ALA A 527 -27.64 -19.25 28.51
CA ALA A 527 -26.64 -18.20 28.54
C ALA A 527 -25.28 -18.70 29.10
N LEU A 528 -25.30 -19.47 30.20
CA LEU A 528 -24.06 -20.07 30.74
C LEU A 528 -23.39 -21.06 29.79
N ILE A 529 -24.14 -21.84 29.02
CA ILE A 529 -23.60 -22.75 28.01
C ILE A 529 -22.87 -21.97 26.95
N VAL A 530 -23.47 -20.90 26.42
CA VAL A 530 -22.87 -20.02 25.41
C VAL A 530 -21.60 -19.36 25.95
N LEU A 531 -21.64 -18.80 27.18
CA LEU A 531 -20.48 -18.16 27.80
C LEU A 531 -19.33 -19.15 28.08
N ASN A 532 -19.62 -20.36 28.47
CA ASN A 532 -18.60 -21.39 28.65
C ASN A 532 -17.92 -21.73 27.32
N GLY A 533 -18.67 -21.77 26.21
CA GLY A 533 -18.13 -21.92 24.87
C GLY A 533 -17.26 -20.74 24.46
N ALA A 534 -17.74 -19.51 24.67
CA ALA A 534 -17.01 -18.28 24.40
C ALA A 534 -15.66 -18.23 25.13
N LEU A 535 -15.67 -18.51 26.42
CA LEU A 535 -14.46 -18.49 27.25
C LEU A 535 -13.45 -19.59 26.92
N ALA A 536 -13.89 -20.69 26.29
CA ALA A 536 -12.99 -21.72 25.79
C ALA A 536 -12.26 -21.30 24.51
N VAL A 537 -12.84 -20.40 23.70
CA VAL A 537 -12.21 -19.85 22.48
C VAL A 537 -11.13 -18.82 22.84
N GLY A 538 -11.37 -17.97 23.85
CA GLY A 538 -10.50 -16.85 24.21
C GLY A 538 -10.62 -15.66 23.24
N GLY A 539 -10.13 -14.49 23.62
CA GLY A 539 -10.13 -13.29 22.77
C GLY A 539 -10.34 -11.98 23.54
N ASP A 540 -10.54 -10.88 22.83
CA ASP A 540 -10.59 -9.51 23.38
C ASP A 540 -11.78 -9.24 24.31
N ALA A 541 -12.89 -9.96 24.15
CA ALA A 541 -14.08 -9.82 25.00
C ALA A 541 -14.06 -10.73 26.26
N LEU A 542 -12.91 -11.25 26.65
CA LEU A 542 -12.76 -12.18 27.78
C LEU A 542 -13.31 -11.61 29.09
N LEU A 543 -13.01 -10.35 29.39
CA LEU A 543 -13.43 -9.71 30.64
C LEU A 543 -14.94 -9.51 30.70
N ASP A 544 -15.57 -9.12 29.57
CA ASP A 544 -17.02 -8.94 29.49
C ASP A 544 -17.76 -10.28 29.64
N ALA A 545 -17.23 -11.34 29.02
CA ALA A 545 -17.81 -12.68 29.14
C ALA A 545 -17.69 -13.22 30.57
N LEU A 546 -16.57 -13.01 31.26
CA LEU A 546 -16.39 -13.36 32.68
C LEU A 546 -17.33 -12.55 33.56
N ALA A 547 -17.44 -11.24 33.35
CA ALA A 547 -18.33 -10.37 34.09
C ALA A 547 -19.78 -10.84 33.98
N LEU A 548 -20.26 -11.08 32.76
CA LEU A 548 -21.64 -11.54 32.51
C LEU A 548 -21.87 -12.92 33.12
N ARG A 549 -20.92 -13.87 32.98
CA ARG A 549 -21.04 -15.21 33.54
C ARG A 549 -21.11 -15.13 35.08
N GLY A 550 -20.26 -14.34 35.69
CA GLY A 550 -20.27 -14.13 37.15
C GLY A 550 -21.58 -13.51 37.65
N VAL A 551 -22.15 -12.56 36.91
CA VAL A 551 -23.47 -11.97 37.22
C VAL A 551 -24.57 -13.03 37.17
N ILE A 552 -24.63 -13.85 36.08
CA ILE A 552 -25.65 -14.90 35.96
C ILE A 552 -25.48 -15.99 37.03
N LEU A 553 -24.26 -16.37 37.35
CA LEU A 553 -23.97 -17.34 38.43
C LEU A 553 -24.42 -16.85 39.80
N ALA A 554 -24.25 -15.55 40.10
CA ALA A 554 -24.73 -14.95 41.35
C ALA A 554 -26.28 -14.97 41.40
N ASP A 555 -26.97 -14.66 40.29
CA ASP A 555 -28.44 -14.72 40.20
C ASP A 555 -28.97 -16.16 40.37
N LEU A 556 -28.18 -17.18 40.02
CA LEU A 556 -28.49 -18.60 40.17
C LEU A 556 -28.02 -19.21 41.50
N ASP A 557 -27.67 -18.40 42.46
CA ASP A 557 -27.21 -18.84 43.81
C ASP A 557 -25.97 -19.74 43.81
N GLN A 558 -25.03 -19.47 42.87
CA GLN A 558 -23.75 -20.18 42.77
C GLN A 558 -22.56 -19.29 43.19
N PRO A 559 -22.43 -18.95 44.46
CA PRO A 559 -21.52 -17.90 44.93
C PRO A 559 -20.04 -18.20 44.67
N VAL A 560 -19.60 -19.45 44.80
CA VAL A 560 -18.18 -19.81 44.64
C VAL A 560 -17.74 -19.63 43.18
N ALA A 561 -18.58 -20.03 42.24
CA ALA A 561 -18.27 -19.86 40.82
C ALA A 561 -18.38 -18.38 40.40
N ALA A 562 -19.40 -17.68 40.91
CA ALA A 562 -19.58 -16.24 40.65
C ALA A 562 -18.37 -15.42 41.14
N LEU A 563 -17.89 -15.64 42.38
CA LEU A 563 -16.76 -14.93 42.93
C LEU A 563 -15.47 -15.19 42.15
N ARG A 564 -15.27 -16.43 41.67
CA ARG A 564 -14.09 -16.76 40.84
C ARG A 564 -14.01 -15.89 39.61
N ASP A 565 -15.12 -15.68 38.90
CA ASP A 565 -15.16 -14.88 37.68
C ASP A 565 -15.12 -13.38 38.02
N LEU A 566 -15.92 -12.91 38.98
CA LEU A 566 -16.02 -11.51 39.35
C LEU A 566 -14.76 -10.96 40.03
N ASP A 567 -13.95 -11.79 40.70
CA ASP A 567 -12.66 -11.38 41.24
C ASP A 567 -11.63 -11.09 40.13
N LEU A 568 -11.70 -11.77 38.99
CA LEU A 568 -10.83 -11.52 37.83
C LEU A 568 -11.15 -10.18 37.15
N VAL A 569 -12.40 -9.71 37.21
CA VAL A 569 -12.87 -8.45 36.59
C VAL A 569 -13.03 -7.32 37.62
N ARG A 570 -12.46 -7.43 38.80
CA ARG A 570 -12.64 -6.49 39.92
C ARG A 570 -12.26 -5.04 39.59
N GLN A 571 -11.40 -4.82 38.63
CA GLN A 571 -11.03 -3.46 38.19
C GLN A 571 -12.14 -2.76 37.41
N HIS A 572 -13.12 -3.50 36.90
CA HIS A 572 -14.26 -2.98 36.14
C HIS A 572 -15.43 -2.74 37.12
N GLN A 573 -15.43 -1.59 37.79
CA GLN A 573 -16.42 -1.22 38.83
C GLN A 573 -17.77 -0.81 38.21
N GLN A 574 -18.37 -1.66 37.39
CA GLN A 574 -19.75 -1.43 36.92
C GLN A 574 -20.74 -1.78 38.04
N PRO A 575 -21.83 -1.00 38.23
CA PRO A 575 -22.82 -1.28 39.27
C PRO A 575 -23.40 -2.70 39.20
N ALA A 576 -23.58 -3.25 38.01
CA ALA A 576 -24.09 -4.61 37.83
C ALA A 576 -23.14 -5.71 38.37
N THR A 577 -21.85 -5.57 38.13
CA THR A 577 -20.80 -6.51 38.60
C THR A 577 -20.58 -6.37 40.09
N LEU A 578 -20.58 -5.14 40.63
CA LEU A 578 -20.47 -4.89 42.09
C LEU A 578 -21.67 -5.50 42.81
N ALA A 579 -22.91 -5.27 42.36
CA ALA A 579 -24.10 -5.84 43.01
C ALA A 579 -24.12 -7.37 42.92
N ALA A 580 -23.69 -7.96 41.81
CA ALA A 580 -23.60 -9.41 41.66
C ALA A 580 -22.54 -10.02 42.61
N ARG A 581 -21.38 -9.35 42.72
CA ARG A 581 -20.31 -9.78 43.63
C ARG A 581 -20.74 -9.63 45.08
N ALA A 582 -21.39 -8.54 45.46
CA ALA A 582 -21.97 -8.34 46.79
C ALA A 582 -22.98 -9.45 47.14
N LEU A 583 -23.87 -9.81 46.18
CA LEU A 583 -24.81 -10.91 46.36
C LEU A 583 -24.07 -12.25 46.58
N ALA A 584 -23.05 -12.54 45.78
CA ALA A 584 -22.26 -13.75 45.94
C ALA A 584 -21.51 -13.79 47.26
N LEU A 585 -20.99 -12.64 47.76
CA LEU A 585 -20.39 -12.53 49.10
C LEU A 585 -21.39 -12.79 50.21
N ALA A 586 -22.62 -12.23 50.10
CA ALA A 586 -23.69 -12.46 51.06
C ALA A 586 -24.09 -13.96 51.11
N LEU A 587 -24.26 -14.58 49.98
CA LEU A 587 -24.55 -16.02 49.85
C LEU A 587 -23.42 -16.92 50.39
N ALA A 588 -22.17 -16.43 50.33
CA ALA A 588 -21.00 -17.11 50.89
C ALA A 588 -20.78 -16.80 52.39
N GLY A 589 -21.67 -16.07 53.06
CA GLY A 589 -21.58 -15.74 54.49
C GLY A 589 -20.57 -14.61 54.84
N ARG A 590 -20.06 -13.87 53.82
CA ARG A 590 -19.12 -12.76 53.99
C ARG A 590 -19.87 -11.42 54.08
N PHE A 591 -20.60 -11.24 55.20
CA PHE A 591 -21.63 -10.22 55.34
C PHE A 591 -21.10 -8.78 55.32
N ASP A 592 -20.00 -8.49 56.02
CA ASP A 592 -19.43 -7.13 56.07
C ASP A 592 -19.00 -6.63 54.68
N ALA A 593 -18.29 -7.48 53.93
CA ALA A 593 -17.87 -7.16 52.57
C ALA A 593 -19.07 -7.03 51.62
N ALA A 594 -20.08 -7.88 51.78
CA ALA A 594 -21.30 -7.82 50.98
C ALA A 594 -22.08 -6.52 51.21
N GLU A 595 -22.17 -6.04 52.45
CA GLU A 595 -22.88 -4.81 52.79
C GLU A 595 -22.20 -3.58 52.20
N GLN A 596 -20.86 -3.51 52.29
CA GLN A 596 -20.08 -2.41 51.74
C GLN A 596 -20.22 -2.33 50.22
N GLU A 597 -19.99 -3.43 49.52
CA GLU A 597 -20.11 -3.44 48.03
C GLU A 597 -21.55 -3.22 47.54
N ALA A 598 -22.55 -3.69 48.28
CA ALA A 598 -23.95 -3.40 47.96
C ALA A 598 -24.25 -1.93 48.12
N ALA A 599 -23.72 -1.24 49.13
CA ALA A 599 -23.89 0.18 49.31
C ALA A 599 -23.28 0.98 48.14
N ASP A 600 -22.05 0.61 47.71
CA ASP A 600 -21.37 1.22 46.57
C ASP A 600 -22.14 0.97 45.27
N ALA A 601 -22.65 -0.24 45.05
CA ALA A 601 -23.48 -0.57 43.89
C ALA A 601 -24.77 0.25 43.87
N ILE A 602 -25.49 0.40 44.99
CA ILE A 602 -26.73 1.17 45.07
C ILE A 602 -26.48 2.67 44.85
N ALA A 603 -25.39 3.23 45.37
CA ALA A 603 -25.05 4.63 45.20
C ALA A 603 -24.88 5.01 43.74
N ASN A 604 -24.42 4.05 42.90
CA ASN A 604 -24.20 4.25 41.47
C ASN A 604 -25.28 3.59 40.57
N ALA A 605 -26.33 3.02 41.17
CA ALA A 605 -27.31 2.21 40.44
C ALA A 605 -28.36 3.04 39.68
N GLY A 606 -28.65 4.27 40.10
CA GLY A 606 -29.77 5.05 39.53
C GLY A 606 -31.09 4.27 39.56
N SER A 607 -31.69 4.08 38.38
CA SER A 607 -32.95 3.33 38.13
C SER A 607 -32.67 1.90 37.60
N ASN A 608 -31.55 1.25 37.97
CA ASN A 608 -31.17 -0.07 37.44
C ASN A 608 -31.88 -1.21 38.22
N GLY A 609 -32.91 -1.79 37.59
CA GLY A 609 -33.73 -2.83 38.22
C GLY A 609 -32.98 -4.07 38.70
N PRO A 610 -32.13 -4.71 37.87
CA PRO A 610 -31.29 -5.85 38.26
C PRO A 610 -30.36 -5.58 39.48
N VAL A 611 -29.75 -4.39 39.51
CA VAL A 611 -28.88 -3.99 40.65
C VAL A 611 -29.70 -3.83 41.93
N LEU A 612 -30.83 -3.15 41.83
CA LEU A 612 -31.74 -2.97 42.98
C LEU A 612 -32.29 -4.30 43.49
N LEU A 613 -32.64 -5.24 42.62
CA LEU A 613 -33.09 -6.58 43.05
C LEU A 613 -32.02 -7.35 43.78
N ARG A 614 -30.76 -7.36 43.28
CA ARG A 614 -29.65 -8.01 43.98
C ARG A 614 -29.40 -7.38 45.36
N ALA A 615 -29.46 -6.05 45.45
CA ALA A 615 -29.38 -5.34 46.72
C ALA A 615 -30.55 -5.68 47.64
N ALA A 616 -31.79 -5.84 47.16
CA ALA A 616 -32.92 -6.31 47.91
C ALA A 616 -32.66 -7.72 48.53
N ARG A 617 -32.18 -8.64 47.73
CA ARG A 617 -31.82 -10.01 48.17
C ARG A 617 -30.74 -9.98 49.24
N ILE A 618 -29.72 -9.15 49.08
CA ILE A 618 -28.67 -8.97 50.10
C ILE A 618 -29.27 -8.49 51.43
N ARG A 619 -30.13 -7.49 51.43
CA ARG A 619 -30.78 -6.97 52.65
C ARG A 619 -31.59 -8.05 53.36
N VAL A 620 -32.31 -8.89 52.62
CA VAL A 620 -33.05 -10.02 53.18
C VAL A 620 -32.08 -11.07 53.80
N ILE A 621 -30.98 -11.42 53.13
CA ILE A 621 -29.96 -12.35 53.64
C ILE A 621 -29.33 -11.80 54.95
N LEU A 622 -29.13 -10.47 55.05
CA LEU A 622 -28.62 -9.78 56.21
C LEU A 622 -29.64 -9.60 57.35
N GLY A 623 -30.88 -10.15 57.19
CA GLY A 623 -31.95 -10.07 58.20
C GLY A 623 -32.81 -8.80 58.14
N ASN A 624 -32.60 -7.90 57.18
CA ASN A 624 -33.39 -6.66 57.04
C ASN A 624 -34.43 -6.80 55.95
N ALA A 625 -35.51 -7.52 56.24
CA ALA A 625 -36.58 -7.78 55.27
C ALA A 625 -37.33 -6.51 54.83
N VAL A 626 -37.47 -5.50 55.74
CA VAL A 626 -38.15 -4.24 55.42
C VAL A 626 -37.40 -3.44 54.35
N ALA A 627 -36.09 -3.25 54.54
CA ALA A 627 -35.25 -2.59 53.55
C ALA A 627 -35.16 -3.42 52.22
N GLY A 628 -35.19 -4.75 52.31
CA GLY A 628 -35.27 -5.63 51.19
C GLY A 628 -36.55 -5.43 50.34
N ALA A 629 -37.71 -5.33 51.02
CA ALA A 629 -38.98 -5.09 50.35
C ALA A 629 -39.03 -3.72 49.66
N ASP A 630 -38.53 -2.66 50.29
CA ASP A 630 -38.43 -1.33 49.67
C ASP A 630 -37.59 -1.35 48.37
N LEU A 631 -36.40 -1.96 48.42
CA LEU A 631 -35.54 -2.10 47.26
C LEU A 631 -36.17 -2.97 46.16
N ALA A 632 -36.90 -4.03 46.51
CA ALA A 632 -37.63 -4.86 45.57
C ALA A 632 -38.75 -4.10 44.88
N ALA A 633 -39.49 -3.28 45.62
CA ALA A 633 -40.51 -2.39 45.05
C ALA A 633 -39.93 -1.33 44.10
N ARG A 634 -38.75 -0.81 44.40
CA ARG A 634 -38.00 0.10 43.52
C ARG A 634 -37.49 -0.63 42.27
N ALA A 635 -37.00 -1.85 42.40
CA ALA A 635 -36.54 -2.67 41.31
C ALA A 635 -37.64 -2.97 40.28
N ILE A 636 -38.87 -3.23 40.74
CA ILE A 636 -40.04 -3.45 39.87
C ILE A 636 -40.44 -2.20 39.08
N ARG A 637 -40.24 -1.00 39.64
CA ARG A 637 -40.53 0.29 39.00
C ARG A 637 -39.40 0.86 38.20
N ALA A 638 -38.24 0.25 38.24
CA ALA A 638 -37.04 0.67 37.53
C ALA A 638 -37.23 0.54 36.01
N ASP A 639 -36.65 1.47 35.26
CA ASP A 639 -36.79 1.60 33.80
C ASP A 639 -35.45 1.69 33.05
N ASP A 640 -34.32 1.89 33.71
CA ASP A 640 -33.00 2.06 33.08
C ASP A 640 -31.88 1.27 33.75
N PRO A 641 -31.65 0.02 33.32
CA PRO A 641 -32.56 -0.85 32.59
C PRO A 641 -33.70 -1.38 33.46
N ALA A 642 -34.82 -1.64 32.81
CA ALA A 642 -35.96 -2.27 33.47
C ALA A 642 -35.62 -3.68 33.96
N LEU A 643 -36.30 -4.11 35.01
CA LEU A 643 -36.11 -5.49 35.53
C LEU A 643 -36.68 -6.50 34.54
N PRO A 644 -35.85 -7.49 34.09
CA PRO A 644 -36.33 -8.57 33.23
C PRO A 644 -37.52 -9.32 33.82
N GLU A 645 -38.47 -9.78 32.97
CA GLU A 645 -39.72 -10.37 33.44
C GLU A 645 -39.52 -11.58 34.36
N HIS A 646 -38.56 -12.44 34.05
CA HIS A 646 -38.23 -13.61 34.86
C HIS A 646 -37.71 -13.26 36.26
N LEU A 647 -37.15 -12.06 36.47
CA LEU A 647 -36.69 -11.54 37.77
C LEU A 647 -37.78 -10.76 38.50
N ARG A 648 -38.82 -10.29 37.85
CA ARG A 648 -39.95 -9.60 38.47
C ARG A 648 -40.67 -10.51 39.44
N GLU A 649 -40.79 -11.78 39.14
CA GLU A 649 -41.40 -12.75 40.05
C GLU A 649 -40.55 -12.94 41.33
N GLN A 650 -39.22 -12.94 41.20
CA GLN A 650 -38.34 -12.95 42.35
C GLN A 650 -38.49 -11.69 43.22
N ALA A 651 -38.59 -10.53 42.58
CA ALA A 651 -38.83 -9.26 43.30
C ALA A 651 -40.17 -9.25 44.01
N ARG A 652 -41.26 -9.73 43.39
CA ARG A 652 -42.59 -9.86 44.01
C ARG A 652 -42.58 -10.73 45.25
N ARG A 653 -41.83 -11.82 45.28
CA ARG A 653 -41.68 -12.71 46.46
C ARG A 653 -41.03 -12.06 47.67
N LEU A 654 -40.28 -10.97 47.45
CA LEU A 654 -39.66 -10.20 48.52
C LEU A 654 -40.56 -9.12 49.11
N LEU A 655 -41.73 -8.86 48.48
CA LEU A 655 -42.70 -7.93 48.98
C LEU A 655 -43.54 -8.58 50.10
N PRO A 656 -44.06 -7.78 51.07
CA PRO A 656 -45.05 -8.25 52.03
C PRO A 656 -46.26 -8.83 51.30
N GLN A 657 -46.70 -10.02 51.70
CA GLN A 657 -47.96 -10.54 51.16
C GLN A 657 -49.10 -9.68 51.70
N PRO A 658 -50.08 -9.25 50.85
CA PRO A 658 -51.27 -8.62 51.38
C PRO A 658 -52.00 -9.64 52.26
N ASP A 659 -52.35 -9.25 53.49
CA ASP A 659 -53.17 -10.01 54.45
C ASP A 659 -54.55 -10.36 53.84
#